data_32aa41ce7daeffd6df793d742d407c16
#
_entry.id   32aa41ce7daeffd6df793d742d407c16
#
_cell.length_a   1.000
_cell.length_b   1.000
_cell.length_c   1.000
_cell.angle_alpha   90.00
_cell.angle_beta   90.00
_cell.angle_gamma   90.00
#
_symmetry.space_group_name_H-M   'P 1'
#
loop_
_entity.id
_entity.type
_entity.pdbx_description
1 polymer ?
#
loop_
_entity_poly.entity_id
_entity_poly.type
_entity_poly.pdbx_seq_one_letter_code
_entity_poly.pdbx_strand_id
1 'polypeptide(L)'
;MPHPVFISYARRTSLDAAQALHQALGDEAFLDSSDIEDGEQFPRAIIEALLASRVVVVLADDVYFTRWYCLRELRTALAPYDVLLRTPGSTSEQLSEALRHIVIALPAGGRPAALDNLPPDLRMTSWPRADETERLVALIRERLPASSLGDAAGGRILETLLEEAALPPPGNLAGVPVYHPKGQMEVSIGERFVGRANDVARIHFTLSTMRGDAARSAALSGTVSAAGGFGKTRIAIEYLHRYGPSYHPGGLFWINADVDQGGLEEQFYGILRKLDKVSLDLPTLRQQGADLRDLLSTALRELPPAKPVLFVVDNVPESAPGAPARSLGDYCPALGISTVLATSRQRTGESGVAALPLDVLPRSASVALLTHGMDRSDSLRREQWEKLAESVGDLPLVLDLLNAVLRIDPSSAPRLLDMAEHSAPLTAELDGLSEALRGQVPEGAIRGITEALSISFEKLGPEGQEAARLLAQLAPAPIPEEVMAAFGPSVNNPKARFALTGRSFVTGGGGGMFGVMHRVIADFIRTAAGQDETADFLAACRAVRKVMDLERCQNPKHWPLMNACRTHAEWLFERGLTQAAGDTETAWAATAPGSFAAILRSAQGDRAGARRLQEQVLEARRRVLGEEHLGTLWAMNNLAETLRRQGDPAGVRLMEQALAAMRRLLGEEHPATLMAMHNVAATLLQQGDLAGGRRIEEQVLGTMRRVLGEEHPNTLMAMGNLAVTLKQQGDLAGARRLEEQVLEARRRGLGEDHPDTLITMHNQAITLWRQGDLAGARRLMEQALAAMRRVLGEEHPDTLMVMRNLQAMHPPE
;
A
#
# COMPACT_ATOMS: atom_id res chain seq x y z
N MET A 1 -21.30 -40.17 -26.20
CA MET A 1 -22.29 -39.08 -26.07
C MET A 1 -21.96 -38.34 -24.79
N PRO A 2 -22.19 -37.06 -24.68
CA PRO A 2 -21.92 -36.36 -23.41
C PRO A 2 -22.84 -36.94 -22.31
N HIS A 3 -22.24 -37.14 -21.12
CA HIS A 3 -22.97 -37.66 -19.99
C HIS A 3 -23.94 -36.59 -19.46
N PRO A 4 -25.25 -36.87 -19.29
CA PRO A 4 -26.18 -35.85 -18.84
C PRO A 4 -26.03 -35.46 -17.37
N VAL A 5 -25.31 -36.23 -16.56
CA VAL A 5 -25.10 -35.98 -15.14
C VAL A 5 -23.60 -35.84 -14.83
N PHE A 6 -23.22 -34.81 -14.11
CA PHE A 6 -21.88 -34.61 -13.58
C PHE A 6 -21.90 -34.77 -12.05
N ILE A 7 -21.03 -35.60 -11.49
CA ILE A 7 -20.93 -35.83 -10.04
C ILE A 7 -19.72 -35.07 -9.49
N SER A 8 -19.99 -34.02 -8.69
CA SER A 8 -19.00 -33.19 -8.00
C SER A 8 -18.89 -33.61 -6.53
N TYR A 9 -17.69 -33.96 -6.06
CA TYR A 9 -17.49 -34.53 -4.73
C TYR A 9 -16.08 -34.30 -4.19
N ALA A 10 -15.93 -34.32 -2.87
CA ALA A 10 -14.62 -34.30 -2.20
C ALA A 10 -14.11 -35.74 -2.03
N ARG A 11 -13.03 -36.12 -2.74
CA ARG A 11 -12.51 -37.50 -2.78
C ARG A 11 -12.19 -38.10 -1.43
N ARG A 12 -11.70 -37.29 -0.49
CA ARG A 12 -11.28 -37.80 0.83
C ARG A 12 -12.45 -38.26 1.70
N THR A 13 -13.64 -37.76 1.44
CA THR A 13 -14.79 -37.92 2.33
C THR A 13 -16.02 -38.48 1.66
N SER A 14 -16.19 -38.30 0.34
CA SER A 14 -17.39 -38.66 -0.37
C SER A 14 -17.19 -39.62 -1.56
N LEU A 15 -16.00 -40.24 -1.67
CA LEU A 15 -15.65 -41.13 -2.79
C LEU A 15 -16.62 -42.34 -2.91
N ASP A 16 -16.89 -43.02 -1.80
CA ASP A 16 -17.76 -44.22 -1.80
C ASP A 16 -19.17 -43.85 -2.23
N ALA A 17 -19.71 -42.74 -1.74
CA ALA A 17 -21.03 -42.25 -2.14
C ALA A 17 -21.06 -41.83 -3.62
N ALA A 18 -20.00 -41.19 -4.12
CA ALA A 18 -19.87 -40.80 -5.50
C ALA A 18 -19.82 -42.04 -6.45
N GLN A 19 -19.05 -43.07 -6.07
CA GLN A 19 -18.96 -44.33 -6.81
C GLN A 19 -20.28 -45.10 -6.81
N ALA A 20 -20.97 -45.17 -5.66
CA ALA A 20 -22.29 -45.80 -5.56
C ALA A 20 -23.30 -45.07 -6.45
N LEU A 21 -23.32 -43.75 -6.48
CA LEU A 21 -24.22 -42.97 -7.34
C LEU A 21 -23.86 -43.14 -8.82
N HIS A 22 -22.60 -43.13 -9.16
CA HIS A 22 -22.10 -43.36 -10.53
C HIS A 22 -22.48 -44.77 -11.01
N GLN A 23 -22.34 -45.81 -10.17
CA GLN A 23 -22.72 -47.16 -10.50
C GLN A 23 -24.25 -47.30 -10.73
N ALA A 24 -25.04 -46.55 -9.95
CA ALA A 24 -26.50 -46.55 -10.11
C ALA A 24 -26.99 -45.80 -11.36
N LEU A 25 -26.28 -44.80 -11.85
CA LEU A 25 -26.58 -44.02 -13.04
C LEU A 25 -25.92 -44.60 -14.31
N GLY A 26 -24.85 -45.39 -14.17
CA GLY A 26 -24.13 -46.01 -15.30
C GLY A 26 -23.60 -44.96 -16.28
N ASP A 27 -23.76 -45.20 -17.58
CA ASP A 27 -23.27 -44.32 -18.65
C ASP A 27 -23.96 -42.93 -18.67
N GLU A 28 -24.96 -42.68 -17.82
CA GLU A 28 -25.62 -41.38 -17.72
C GLU A 28 -24.79 -40.38 -16.91
N ALA A 29 -23.81 -40.84 -16.10
CA ALA A 29 -23.06 -40.00 -15.21
C ALA A 29 -21.55 -39.93 -15.56
N PHE A 30 -21.00 -38.72 -15.48
CA PHE A 30 -19.56 -38.48 -15.48
C PHE A 30 -19.07 -38.39 -14.03
N LEU A 31 -18.07 -39.21 -13.71
CA LEU A 31 -17.34 -39.17 -12.46
C LEU A 31 -15.88 -38.90 -12.76
N ASP A 32 -15.36 -37.78 -12.29
CA ASP A 32 -13.93 -37.49 -12.42
C ASP A 32 -13.11 -38.44 -11.52
N SER A 33 -12.36 -39.34 -12.20
CA SER A 33 -11.45 -40.27 -11.54
C SER A 33 -9.97 -39.83 -11.58
N SER A 34 -9.66 -38.72 -12.26
CA SER A 34 -8.28 -38.23 -12.36
C SER A 34 -7.79 -37.65 -11.04
N ASP A 35 -6.55 -37.97 -10.64
CA ASP A 35 -5.92 -37.39 -9.47
C ASP A 35 -5.46 -35.98 -9.80
N ILE A 36 -6.32 -34.98 -9.53
CA ILE A 36 -5.92 -33.57 -9.58
C ILE A 36 -5.36 -33.22 -8.20
N GLU A 37 -4.05 -33.10 -8.10
CA GLU A 37 -3.42 -32.55 -6.92
C GLU A 37 -3.76 -31.05 -6.77
N ASP A 38 -3.83 -30.55 -5.54
CA ASP A 38 -4.03 -29.13 -5.28
C ASP A 38 -2.91 -28.34 -5.98
N GLY A 39 -3.20 -27.72 -7.12
CA GLY A 39 -2.25 -26.94 -7.93
C GLY A 39 -2.09 -27.37 -9.37
N GLU A 40 -2.62 -28.51 -9.78
CA GLU A 40 -2.64 -28.92 -11.17
C GLU A 40 -3.69 -28.15 -12.00
N GLN A 41 -3.42 -28.06 -13.32
CA GLN A 41 -4.42 -27.53 -14.24
C GLN A 41 -5.70 -28.39 -14.16
N PHE A 42 -6.81 -27.71 -13.94
CA PHE A 42 -8.11 -28.36 -14.05
C PHE A 42 -8.28 -28.82 -15.51
N PRO A 43 -8.34 -30.12 -15.77
CA PRO A 43 -8.32 -30.59 -17.14
C PRO A 43 -9.48 -29.99 -17.94
N ARG A 44 -9.19 -29.51 -19.14
CA ARG A 44 -10.19 -29.00 -20.07
C ARG A 44 -11.35 -29.97 -20.27
N ALA A 45 -11.05 -31.29 -20.27
CA ALA A 45 -12.04 -32.35 -20.36
C ALA A 45 -13.10 -32.29 -19.23
N ILE A 46 -12.74 -31.88 -18.02
CA ILE A 46 -13.69 -31.74 -16.90
C ILE A 46 -14.64 -30.56 -17.14
N ILE A 47 -14.10 -29.43 -17.62
CA ILE A 47 -14.93 -28.27 -17.97
C ILE A 47 -15.90 -28.63 -19.11
N GLU A 48 -15.40 -29.31 -20.14
CA GLU A 48 -16.20 -29.74 -21.26
C GLU A 48 -17.31 -30.75 -20.84
N ALA A 49 -16.98 -31.68 -19.95
CA ALA A 49 -17.94 -32.59 -19.36
C ALA A 49 -19.00 -31.90 -18.52
N LEU A 50 -18.57 -30.93 -17.69
CA LEU A 50 -19.46 -30.12 -16.85
C LEU A 50 -20.43 -29.29 -17.71
N LEU A 51 -19.92 -28.61 -18.74
CA LEU A 51 -20.75 -27.82 -19.68
C LEU A 51 -21.70 -28.65 -20.51
N ALA A 52 -21.28 -29.86 -20.88
CA ALA A 52 -22.14 -30.80 -21.62
C ALA A 52 -23.20 -31.47 -20.74
N SER A 53 -23.02 -31.42 -19.41
CA SER A 53 -23.98 -32.00 -18.46
C SER A 53 -25.28 -31.20 -18.39
N ARG A 54 -26.36 -31.89 -18.01
CA ARG A 54 -27.66 -31.27 -17.76
C ARG A 54 -27.96 -31.10 -16.28
N VAL A 55 -27.33 -31.92 -15.45
CA VAL A 55 -27.41 -31.82 -13.98
C VAL A 55 -26.03 -32.00 -13.36
N VAL A 56 -25.73 -31.20 -12.39
CA VAL A 56 -24.55 -31.30 -11.54
C VAL A 56 -24.98 -31.74 -10.14
N VAL A 57 -24.54 -32.91 -9.72
CA VAL A 57 -24.81 -33.44 -8.38
C VAL A 57 -23.65 -33.10 -7.47
N VAL A 58 -23.94 -32.34 -6.45
CA VAL A 58 -22.96 -31.89 -5.44
C VAL A 58 -23.08 -32.74 -4.19
N LEU A 59 -22.07 -33.57 -3.88
CA LEU A 59 -22.00 -34.29 -2.62
C LEU A 59 -21.40 -33.35 -1.54
N ALA A 60 -22.28 -32.59 -0.88
CA ALA A 60 -21.97 -31.44 -0.09
C ALA A 60 -21.60 -31.81 1.35
N ASP A 61 -20.34 -32.13 1.61
CA ASP A 61 -19.80 -32.23 2.98
C ASP A 61 -18.95 -31.01 3.36
N ASP A 62 -18.50 -30.94 4.63
CA ASP A 62 -17.69 -29.79 5.09
C ASP A 62 -16.33 -29.70 4.36
N VAL A 63 -15.77 -30.82 3.92
CA VAL A 63 -14.53 -30.86 3.16
C VAL A 63 -14.75 -30.36 1.74
N TYR A 64 -15.89 -30.64 1.12
CA TYR A 64 -16.26 -30.13 -0.19
C TYR A 64 -16.10 -28.62 -0.30
N PHE A 65 -16.62 -27.88 0.65
CA PHE A 65 -16.56 -26.42 0.69
C PHE A 65 -15.19 -25.83 1.04
N THR A 66 -14.21 -26.65 1.40
CA THR A 66 -12.81 -26.23 1.61
C THR A 66 -11.93 -26.51 0.39
N ARG A 67 -12.41 -27.30 -0.56
CA ARG A 67 -11.67 -27.71 -1.76
C ARG A 67 -11.97 -26.78 -2.93
N TRP A 68 -10.91 -26.17 -3.45
CA TRP A 68 -11.05 -25.19 -4.53
C TRP A 68 -11.66 -25.80 -5.83
N TYR A 69 -11.32 -27.03 -6.20
CA TYR A 69 -11.86 -27.68 -7.38
C TYR A 69 -13.37 -28.01 -7.21
N CYS A 70 -13.84 -28.46 -6.06
CA CYS A 70 -15.25 -28.65 -5.76
C CYS A 70 -16.02 -27.32 -5.84
N LEU A 71 -15.47 -26.26 -5.25
CA LEU A 71 -16.06 -24.93 -5.32
C LEU A 71 -16.09 -24.38 -6.75
N ARG A 72 -15.09 -24.73 -7.55
CA ARG A 72 -15.04 -24.37 -8.97
C ARG A 72 -16.16 -25.04 -9.76
N GLU A 73 -16.33 -26.34 -9.58
CA GLU A 73 -17.41 -27.09 -10.23
C GLU A 73 -18.78 -26.54 -9.84
N LEU A 74 -19.02 -26.30 -8.55
CA LEU A 74 -20.24 -25.68 -8.03
C LEU A 74 -20.48 -24.29 -8.62
N ARG A 75 -19.48 -23.45 -8.68
CA ARG A 75 -19.58 -22.10 -9.28
C ARG A 75 -19.90 -22.16 -10.76
N THR A 76 -19.27 -23.10 -11.48
CA THR A 76 -19.60 -23.32 -12.89
C THR A 76 -21.06 -23.75 -13.04
N ALA A 77 -21.54 -24.62 -12.17
CA ALA A 77 -22.96 -25.02 -12.16
C ALA A 77 -23.92 -23.86 -11.83
N LEU A 78 -23.49 -22.89 -11.01
CA LEU A 78 -24.24 -21.67 -10.67
C LEU A 78 -24.18 -20.60 -11.76
N ALA A 79 -23.30 -20.72 -12.76
CA ALA A 79 -23.12 -19.69 -13.78
C ALA A 79 -24.41 -19.30 -14.53
N PRO A 80 -25.34 -20.19 -14.93
CA PRO A 80 -26.61 -19.79 -15.52
C PRO A 80 -27.47 -18.91 -14.61
N TYR A 81 -27.49 -19.21 -13.32
CA TYR A 81 -28.19 -18.40 -12.33
C TYR A 81 -27.53 -17.02 -12.19
N ASP A 82 -26.19 -16.96 -12.10
CA ASP A 82 -25.44 -15.71 -11.99
C ASP A 82 -25.60 -14.84 -13.25
N VAL A 83 -25.65 -15.44 -14.43
CA VAL A 83 -25.98 -14.75 -15.70
C VAL A 83 -27.35 -14.09 -15.62
N LEU A 84 -28.37 -14.85 -15.22
CA LEU A 84 -29.75 -14.37 -15.13
C LEU A 84 -29.89 -13.33 -14.02
N LEU A 85 -29.27 -13.54 -12.88
CA LEU A 85 -29.24 -12.56 -11.78
C LEU A 85 -28.69 -11.20 -12.23
N ARG A 86 -27.76 -11.23 -13.18
CA ARG A 86 -27.15 -10.03 -13.79
C ARG A 86 -27.87 -9.59 -15.07
N THR A 87 -28.91 -10.31 -15.53
CA THR A 87 -29.66 -9.96 -16.74
C THR A 87 -30.92 -9.18 -16.38
N PRO A 88 -31.15 -7.98 -16.96
CA PRO A 88 -32.32 -7.16 -16.66
C PRO A 88 -33.61 -7.86 -17.05
N GLY A 89 -34.63 -7.70 -16.23
CA GLY A 89 -35.94 -8.28 -16.49
C GLY A 89 -36.03 -9.78 -16.26
N SER A 90 -35.00 -10.42 -15.70
CA SER A 90 -35.05 -11.81 -15.29
C SER A 90 -36.09 -11.98 -14.19
N THR A 91 -37.01 -12.92 -14.37
CA THR A 91 -38.04 -13.22 -13.39
C THR A 91 -37.55 -14.19 -12.33
N SER A 92 -38.17 -14.21 -11.16
CA SER A 92 -37.90 -15.20 -10.12
C SER A 92 -38.05 -16.62 -10.60
N GLU A 93 -38.97 -16.87 -11.55
CA GLU A 93 -39.19 -18.19 -12.16
C GLU A 93 -38.00 -18.61 -13.04
N GLN A 94 -37.43 -17.69 -13.84
CA GLN A 94 -36.22 -17.95 -14.63
C GLN A 94 -35.01 -18.21 -13.74
N LEU A 95 -34.87 -17.49 -12.64
CA LEU A 95 -33.78 -17.70 -11.66
C LEU A 95 -33.89 -19.08 -10.98
N SER A 96 -35.11 -19.49 -10.58
CA SER A 96 -35.36 -20.81 -10.01
C SER A 96 -35.14 -21.92 -11.05
N GLU A 97 -35.52 -21.71 -12.31
CA GLU A 97 -35.31 -22.69 -13.40
C GLU A 97 -33.80 -22.90 -13.65
N ALA A 98 -32.98 -21.83 -13.61
CA ALA A 98 -31.51 -21.94 -13.76
C ALA A 98 -30.86 -22.78 -12.64
N LEU A 99 -31.44 -22.85 -11.46
CA LEU A 99 -30.95 -23.67 -10.35
C LEU A 99 -31.37 -25.15 -10.46
N ARG A 100 -32.25 -25.53 -11.40
CA ARG A 100 -32.62 -26.92 -11.64
C ARG A 100 -31.47 -27.81 -12.12
N HIS A 101 -30.44 -27.21 -12.68
CA HIS A 101 -29.20 -27.89 -13.03
C HIS A 101 -28.39 -28.41 -11.82
N ILE A 102 -28.76 -28.01 -10.58
CA ILE A 102 -28.01 -28.37 -9.36
C ILE A 102 -28.87 -29.28 -8.47
N VAL A 103 -28.30 -30.42 -8.11
CA VAL A 103 -28.82 -31.33 -7.08
C VAL A 103 -27.78 -31.42 -5.95
N ILE A 104 -28.21 -31.21 -4.72
CA ILE A 104 -27.35 -31.31 -3.55
C ILE A 104 -27.66 -32.61 -2.81
N ALA A 105 -26.64 -33.37 -2.47
CA ALA A 105 -26.72 -34.51 -1.58
C ALA A 105 -26.02 -34.20 -0.25
N LEU A 106 -26.75 -34.37 0.86
CA LEU A 106 -26.24 -34.04 2.20
C LEU A 106 -25.41 -35.19 2.78
N PRO A 107 -24.38 -34.93 3.59
CA PRO A 107 -23.66 -35.95 4.29
C PRO A 107 -24.48 -36.58 5.42
N ALA A 108 -24.10 -37.78 5.84
CA ALA A 108 -24.72 -38.48 6.96
C ALA A 108 -24.65 -37.69 8.28
N GLY A 109 -23.61 -36.85 8.44
CA GLY A 109 -23.34 -36.03 9.65
C GLY A 109 -24.21 -34.79 9.82
N GLY A 110 -25.07 -34.46 8.89
CA GLY A 110 -25.97 -33.31 8.93
C GLY A 110 -25.67 -32.28 7.82
N ARG A 111 -26.40 -31.17 7.81
CA ARG A 111 -26.30 -30.14 6.79
C ARG A 111 -25.12 -29.20 7.02
N PRO A 112 -24.15 -29.06 6.10
CA PRO A 112 -23.03 -28.11 6.22
C PRO A 112 -23.50 -26.66 6.32
N ALA A 113 -22.90 -25.88 7.21
CA ALA A 113 -23.22 -24.45 7.37
C ALA A 113 -22.89 -23.63 6.09
N ALA A 114 -21.91 -24.07 5.29
CA ALA A 114 -21.54 -23.42 4.03
C ALA A 114 -22.68 -23.35 2.99
N LEU A 115 -23.70 -24.22 3.11
CA LEU A 115 -24.90 -24.16 2.27
C LEU A 115 -25.72 -22.88 2.49
N ASP A 116 -25.54 -22.19 3.63
CA ASP A 116 -26.23 -20.92 3.91
C ASP A 116 -25.76 -19.78 2.99
N ASN A 117 -24.62 -19.95 2.32
CA ASN A 117 -24.09 -18.99 1.35
C ASN A 117 -24.58 -19.21 -0.09
N LEU A 118 -25.36 -20.27 -0.35
CA LEU A 118 -25.91 -20.55 -1.67
C LEU A 118 -27.19 -19.72 -1.93
N PRO A 119 -27.67 -19.66 -3.19
CA PRO A 119 -28.97 -19.06 -3.51
C PRO A 119 -30.13 -19.58 -2.64
N PRO A 120 -31.15 -18.77 -2.33
CA PRO A 120 -32.22 -19.12 -1.40
C PRO A 120 -32.92 -20.47 -1.75
N ASP A 121 -33.16 -20.73 -3.02
CA ASP A 121 -33.83 -21.95 -3.48
C ASP A 121 -33.03 -23.23 -3.18
N LEU A 122 -31.70 -23.13 -3.21
CA LEU A 122 -30.81 -24.23 -2.82
C LEU A 122 -30.69 -24.41 -1.31
N ARG A 123 -30.84 -23.36 -0.53
CA ARG A 123 -30.79 -23.40 0.95
C ARG A 123 -32.06 -23.96 1.55
N MET A 124 -33.18 -23.60 0.99
CA MET A 124 -34.53 -23.92 1.54
C MET A 124 -35.00 -25.31 1.20
N THR A 125 -34.40 -26.01 0.25
CA THR A 125 -34.78 -27.31 -0.22
C THR A 125 -34.36 -28.42 0.74
N SER A 126 -35.22 -29.38 0.99
CA SER A 126 -34.92 -30.61 1.75
C SER A 126 -34.23 -31.62 0.83
N TRP A 127 -32.93 -31.60 0.83
CA TRP A 127 -32.10 -32.46 -0.01
C TRP A 127 -31.96 -33.88 0.54
N PRO A 128 -31.91 -34.91 -0.34
CA PRO A 128 -31.60 -36.30 0.06
C PRO A 128 -30.19 -36.40 0.66
N ARG A 129 -29.93 -37.43 1.45
CA ARG A 129 -28.58 -37.76 1.91
C ARG A 129 -27.82 -38.50 0.83
N ALA A 130 -26.49 -38.40 0.89
CA ALA A 130 -25.59 -39.04 -0.07
C ALA A 130 -25.68 -40.58 -0.07
N ASP A 131 -26.10 -41.18 1.04
CA ASP A 131 -26.36 -42.62 1.18
C ASP A 131 -27.76 -43.07 0.71
N GLU A 132 -28.66 -42.14 0.41
CA GLU A 132 -30.00 -42.41 -0.15
C GLU A 132 -29.94 -42.46 -1.71
N THR A 133 -29.14 -43.36 -2.27
CA THR A 133 -28.85 -43.44 -3.73
C THR A 133 -30.08 -43.54 -4.61
N GLU A 134 -31.06 -44.38 -4.25
CA GLU A 134 -32.31 -44.54 -5.06
C GLU A 134 -33.10 -43.22 -5.12
N ARG A 135 -33.19 -42.52 -4.00
CA ARG A 135 -33.88 -41.23 -3.90
C ARG A 135 -33.16 -40.13 -4.67
N LEU A 136 -31.80 -40.12 -4.63
CA LEU A 136 -31.01 -39.23 -5.45
C LEU A 136 -31.20 -39.47 -6.96
N VAL A 137 -31.17 -40.73 -7.43
CA VAL A 137 -31.37 -41.08 -8.81
C VAL A 137 -32.79 -40.70 -9.29
N ALA A 138 -33.82 -40.91 -8.47
CA ALA A 138 -35.18 -40.47 -8.78
C ALA A 138 -35.26 -38.95 -8.91
N LEU A 139 -34.70 -38.21 -7.99
CA LEU A 139 -34.64 -36.73 -8.01
C LEU A 139 -33.84 -36.17 -9.21
N ILE A 140 -32.72 -36.78 -9.54
CA ILE A 140 -31.89 -36.40 -10.70
C ILE A 140 -32.73 -36.57 -11.99
N ARG A 141 -33.40 -37.70 -12.17
CA ARG A 141 -34.25 -37.97 -13.33
C ARG A 141 -35.46 -37.04 -13.42
N GLU A 142 -36.05 -36.69 -12.29
CA GLU A 142 -37.15 -35.71 -12.22
C GLU A 142 -36.71 -34.31 -12.63
N ARG A 143 -35.48 -33.94 -12.27
CA ARG A 143 -34.96 -32.58 -12.48
C ARG A 143 -34.27 -32.39 -13.84
N LEU A 144 -33.98 -33.45 -14.62
CA LEU A 144 -33.20 -33.34 -15.85
C LEU A 144 -33.77 -32.25 -16.77
N PRO A 145 -33.11 -31.06 -16.90
CA PRO A 145 -33.55 -30.00 -17.82
C PRO A 145 -33.44 -30.43 -19.29
N ALA A 146 -34.15 -29.75 -20.18
CA ALA A 146 -34.10 -30.02 -21.61
C ALA A 146 -32.74 -29.64 -22.26
N SER A 147 -32.08 -28.62 -21.73
CA SER A 147 -30.80 -28.08 -22.22
C SER A 147 -29.62 -28.47 -21.36
N SER A 148 -28.43 -28.48 -21.93
CA SER A 148 -27.17 -28.59 -21.16
C SER A 148 -26.88 -27.33 -20.37
N LEU A 149 -25.96 -27.42 -19.40
CA LEU A 149 -25.52 -26.30 -18.62
C LEU A 149 -24.93 -25.19 -19.52
N GLY A 150 -24.19 -25.59 -20.55
CA GLY A 150 -23.61 -24.67 -21.54
C GLY A 150 -24.64 -23.95 -22.39
N ASP A 151 -25.72 -24.66 -22.78
CA ASP A 151 -26.81 -24.07 -23.57
C ASP A 151 -27.68 -23.11 -22.73
N ALA A 152 -27.94 -23.45 -21.48
CA ALA A 152 -28.76 -22.64 -20.56
C ALA A 152 -28.17 -21.26 -20.28
N ALA A 153 -26.87 -21.15 -20.33
CA ALA A 153 -26.19 -19.92 -19.98
C ALA A 153 -25.91 -18.97 -21.17
N GLY A 154 -26.05 -19.43 -22.41
CA GLY A 154 -26.06 -18.68 -23.69
C GLY A 154 -24.98 -17.62 -23.95
N GLY A 155 -24.16 -17.82 -24.98
CA GLY A 155 -23.34 -16.84 -25.64
C GLY A 155 -22.02 -16.45 -24.95
N ARG A 156 -21.33 -15.42 -25.50
CA ARG A 156 -19.99 -14.98 -25.08
C ARG A 156 -19.88 -14.49 -23.60
N ILE A 157 -21.00 -14.09 -23.01
CA ILE A 157 -21.05 -13.70 -21.58
C ILE A 157 -20.82 -14.91 -20.70
N LEU A 158 -21.24 -16.09 -21.14
CA LEU A 158 -21.02 -17.34 -20.44
C LEU A 158 -19.51 -17.67 -20.36
N GLU A 159 -18.76 -17.54 -21.47
CA GLU A 159 -17.32 -17.80 -21.47
C GLU A 159 -16.60 -16.97 -20.40
N THR A 160 -16.94 -15.67 -20.29
CA THR A 160 -16.35 -14.78 -19.29
C THR A 160 -16.71 -15.20 -17.86
N LEU A 161 -17.98 -15.55 -17.61
CA LEU A 161 -18.44 -15.96 -16.27
C LEU A 161 -17.90 -17.34 -15.88
N LEU A 162 -17.75 -18.24 -16.86
CA LEU A 162 -17.14 -19.55 -16.64
C LEU A 162 -15.63 -19.45 -16.39
N GLU A 163 -14.94 -18.52 -17.06
CA GLU A 163 -13.54 -18.22 -16.77
C GLU A 163 -13.37 -17.70 -15.34
N GLU A 164 -14.28 -16.84 -14.88
CA GLU A 164 -14.27 -16.31 -13.52
C GLU A 164 -14.65 -17.34 -12.45
N ALA A 165 -15.64 -18.17 -12.75
CA ALA A 165 -15.99 -19.31 -11.92
C ALA A 165 -14.82 -20.32 -11.78
N ALA A 166 -13.87 -20.28 -12.71
CA ALA A 166 -12.68 -21.10 -12.68
C ALA A 166 -11.65 -20.69 -11.63
N LEU A 167 -11.66 -19.45 -11.15
CA LEU A 167 -10.72 -18.99 -10.14
C LEU A 167 -11.13 -19.42 -8.73
N PRO A 168 -10.17 -19.82 -7.88
CA PRO A 168 -10.47 -20.03 -6.47
C PRO A 168 -11.03 -18.74 -5.85
N PRO A 169 -11.95 -18.84 -4.88
CA PRO A 169 -12.42 -17.65 -4.16
C PRO A 169 -11.24 -16.97 -3.44
N PRO A 170 -11.32 -15.66 -3.21
CA PRO A 170 -10.35 -14.99 -2.36
C PRO A 170 -10.28 -15.67 -0.99
N GLY A 171 -9.10 -16.14 -0.61
CA GLY A 171 -8.86 -16.82 0.65
C GLY A 171 -8.75 -15.84 1.83
N ASN A 172 -8.91 -16.39 3.04
CA ASN A 172 -8.63 -15.64 4.26
C ASN A 172 -7.12 -15.59 4.49
N LEU A 173 -6.57 -14.40 4.65
CA LEU A 173 -5.14 -14.17 4.93
C LEU A 173 -4.78 -14.41 6.42
N ALA A 174 -5.75 -14.68 7.29
CA ALA A 174 -5.50 -14.94 8.70
C ALA A 174 -4.62 -16.20 8.89
N GLY A 175 -3.58 -16.08 9.73
CA GLY A 175 -2.65 -17.18 9.99
C GLY A 175 -1.47 -17.31 9.02
N VAL A 176 -1.41 -16.46 7.98
CA VAL A 176 -0.25 -16.35 7.10
C VAL A 176 0.49 -15.05 7.43
N PRO A 177 1.84 -15.04 7.54
CA PRO A 177 2.58 -13.80 7.68
C PRO A 177 2.36 -12.89 6.46
N VAL A 178 1.78 -11.72 6.66
CA VAL A 178 1.49 -10.77 5.58
C VAL A 178 2.21 -9.46 5.83
N TYR A 179 2.94 -8.99 4.85
CA TYR A 179 3.54 -7.66 4.84
C TYR A 179 3.12 -6.87 3.61
N HIS A 180 2.73 -5.62 3.84
CA HIS A 180 2.49 -4.63 2.81
C HIS A 180 3.02 -3.27 3.28
N PRO A 181 3.73 -2.47 2.43
CA PRO A 181 4.33 -1.18 2.83
C PRO A 181 3.31 -0.18 3.37
N LYS A 182 2.05 -0.29 2.94
CA LYS A 182 0.93 0.55 3.41
C LYS A 182 0.30 0.07 4.72
N GLY A 183 0.88 -0.95 5.37
CA GLY A 183 0.38 -1.53 6.62
C GLY A 183 -0.71 -2.57 6.46
N GLN A 184 -1.59 -2.44 5.48
CA GLN A 184 -2.67 -3.40 5.17
C GLN A 184 -2.61 -3.81 3.71
N MET A 185 -2.84 -5.09 3.43
CA MET A 185 -3.02 -5.59 2.06
C MET A 185 -4.34 -5.06 1.50
N GLU A 186 -4.31 -4.60 0.25
CA GLU A 186 -5.53 -4.24 -0.45
C GLU A 186 -6.44 -5.46 -0.59
N VAL A 187 -7.75 -5.25 -0.45
CA VAL A 187 -8.73 -6.33 -0.53
C VAL A 187 -8.97 -6.77 -1.98
N SER A 188 -9.35 -8.03 -2.15
CA SER A 188 -9.87 -8.52 -3.43
C SER A 188 -11.15 -7.78 -3.80
N ILE A 189 -11.33 -7.46 -5.09
CA ILE A 189 -12.59 -6.86 -5.58
C ILE A 189 -13.67 -7.89 -5.89
N GLY A 190 -13.37 -9.17 -5.63
CA GLY A 190 -14.36 -10.25 -5.73
C GLY A 190 -15.01 -10.34 -7.11
N GLU A 191 -16.34 -10.16 -7.15
CA GLU A 191 -17.14 -10.27 -8.37
C GLU A 191 -16.89 -9.17 -9.41
N ARG A 192 -16.26 -8.07 -9.03
CA ARG A 192 -15.84 -7.02 -9.97
C ARG A 192 -14.56 -7.37 -10.73
N PHE A 193 -13.90 -8.48 -10.38
CA PHE A 193 -12.72 -8.95 -11.08
C PHE A 193 -13.15 -9.80 -12.28
N VAL A 194 -13.33 -9.16 -13.43
CA VAL A 194 -13.86 -9.77 -14.66
C VAL A 194 -12.80 -9.84 -15.76
N GLY A 195 -12.86 -10.88 -16.59
CA GLY A 195 -12.09 -11.03 -17.83
C GLY A 195 -10.60 -11.31 -17.67
N ARG A 196 -10.13 -11.64 -16.47
CA ARG A 196 -8.70 -11.90 -16.15
C ARG A 196 -8.45 -13.27 -15.54
N ALA A 197 -9.45 -14.15 -15.55
CA ALA A 197 -9.31 -15.48 -14.97
C ALA A 197 -8.16 -16.27 -15.64
N ASN A 198 -8.07 -16.23 -16.95
CA ASN A 198 -7.00 -16.88 -17.70
C ASN A 198 -5.62 -16.29 -17.39
N ASP A 199 -5.52 -14.97 -17.18
CA ASP A 199 -4.26 -14.34 -16.83
C ASP A 199 -3.78 -14.77 -15.44
N VAL A 200 -4.69 -14.82 -14.46
CA VAL A 200 -4.39 -15.29 -13.09
C VAL A 200 -4.04 -16.78 -13.08
N ALA A 201 -4.78 -17.60 -13.84
CA ALA A 201 -4.49 -19.02 -13.98
C ALA A 201 -3.12 -19.25 -14.65
N ARG A 202 -2.79 -18.46 -15.69
CA ARG A 202 -1.47 -18.51 -16.36
C ARG A 202 -0.34 -18.09 -15.43
N ILE A 203 -0.52 -17.07 -14.60
CA ILE A 203 0.42 -16.69 -13.55
C ILE A 203 0.65 -17.89 -12.62
N HIS A 204 -0.44 -18.49 -12.14
CA HIS A 204 -0.34 -19.62 -11.22
C HIS A 204 0.39 -20.83 -11.85
N PHE A 205 0.03 -21.20 -13.06
CA PHE A 205 0.70 -22.26 -13.81
C PHE A 205 2.20 -21.97 -13.96
N THR A 206 2.56 -20.76 -14.39
CA THR A 206 3.97 -20.37 -14.56
C THR A 206 4.74 -20.46 -13.25
N LEU A 207 4.20 -19.94 -12.15
CA LEU A 207 4.87 -19.94 -10.85
C LEU A 207 4.90 -21.33 -10.20
N SER A 208 3.97 -22.24 -10.51
CA SER A 208 3.92 -23.61 -9.98
C SER A 208 4.81 -24.58 -10.76
N THR A 209 4.89 -24.46 -12.09
CA THR A 209 5.75 -25.32 -12.93
C THR A 209 7.23 -25.03 -12.78
N MET A 210 7.60 -23.81 -12.39
CA MET A 210 8.99 -23.42 -12.10
C MET A 210 9.54 -23.97 -10.77
N ARG A 211 8.77 -24.75 -10.03
CA ARG A 211 9.22 -25.35 -8.75
C ARG A 211 10.37 -26.35 -8.85
N GLY A 212 10.66 -26.88 -10.04
CA GLY A 212 11.70 -27.90 -10.27
C GLY A 212 13.06 -27.34 -10.66
N ASP A 213 13.14 -26.14 -11.26
CA ASP A 213 14.36 -25.53 -11.76
C ASP A 213 14.66 -24.20 -11.06
N ALA A 214 15.90 -23.73 -11.15
CA ALA A 214 16.45 -22.63 -10.36
C ALA A 214 15.76 -21.24 -10.49
N ALA A 215 14.70 -21.12 -11.29
CA ALA A 215 14.00 -19.86 -11.52
C ALA A 215 12.54 -19.92 -11.08
N ARG A 216 12.25 -19.41 -9.89
CA ARG A 216 10.88 -19.30 -9.31
C ARG A 216 10.29 -17.89 -9.45
N SER A 217 10.62 -17.18 -10.51
CA SER A 217 10.22 -15.80 -10.71
C SER A 217 9.43 -15.60 -11.99
N ALA A 218 8.34 -14.84 -11.92
CA ALA A 218 7.59 -14.40 -13.08
C ALA A 218 7.38 -12.88 -13.02
N ALA A 219 7.69 -12.20 -14.10
CA ALA A 219 7.42 -10.78 -14.25
C ALA A 219 6.13 -10.56 -15.04
N LEU A 220 5.19 -9.81 -14.47
CA LEU A 220 3.98 -9.40 -15.15
C LEU A 220 4.24 -8.05 -15.82
N SER A 221 4.24 -8.02 -17.16
CA SER A 221 4.42 -6.79 -17.93
C SER A 221 3.27 -6.59 -18.92
N GLY A 222 2.87 -5.33 -19.17
CA GLY A 222 1.92 -5.02 -20.23
C GLY A 222 2.60 -5.04 -21.60
N THR A 223 1.93 -5.57 -22.61
CA THR A 223 2.47 -5.74 -23.97
C THR A 223 2.55 -4.45 -24.77
N VAL A 224 1.76 -3.47 -24.44
CA VAL A 224 1.84 -2.14 -25.06
C VAL A 224 2.40 -1.25 -24.00
N SER A 225 3.53 -0.58 -24.28
CA SER A 225 4.23 0.39 -23.43
C SER A 225 3.34 0.91 -22.32
N ALA A 226 3.40 0.27 -21.18
CA ALA A 226 2.28 0.09 -20.31
C ALA A 226 1.99 1.32 -19.50
N ALA A 227 1.04 2.07 -19.93
CA ALA A 227 0.34 3.01 -19.08
C ALA A 227 -0.22 2.32 -17.83
N GLY A 228 -0.34 3.06 -16.75
CA GLY A 228 -1.21 2.67 -15.67
C GLY A 228 -2.64 2.41 -16.23
N GLY A 229 -3.36 1.49 -15.64
CA GLY A 229 -4.75 1.25 -16.04
C GLY A 229 -5.04 -0.12 -16.66
N PHE A 230 -4.03 -0.88 -17.05
CA PHE A 230 -4.20 -2.27 -17.53
C PHE A 230 -4.53 -3.30 -16.44
N GLY A 231 -4.49 -2.90 -15.18
CA GLY A 231 -4.85 -3.77 -14.06
C GLY A 231 -3.70 -4.66 -13.56
N LYS A 232 -2.42 -4.37 -13.87
CA LYS A 232 -1.26 -5.18 -13.42
C LYS A 232 -1.21 -5.37 -11.91
N THR A 233 -1.25 -4.29 -11.16
CA THR A 233 -1.28 -4.34 -9.68
C THR A 233 -2.51 -5.08 -9.18
N ARG A 234 -3.67 -4.87 -9.80
CA ARG A 234 -4.92 -5.54 -9.43
C ARG A 234 -4.84 -7.06 -9.64
N ILE A 235 -4.29 -7.51 -10.76
CA ILE A 235 -4.15 -8.93 -11.03
C ILE A 235 -3.18 -9.62 -10.03
N ALA A 236 -2.14 -8.91 -9.61
CA ALA A 236 -1.22 -9.40 -8.58
C ALA A 236 -1.91 -9.51 -7.20
N ILE A 237 -2.77 -8.54 -6.85
CA ILE A 237 -3.59 -8.56 -5.63
C ILE A 237 -4.55 -9.77 -5.67
N GLU A 238 -5.26 -9.96 -6.78
CA GLU A 238 -6.19 -11.09 -6.93
C GLU A 238 -5.47 -12.44 -6.90
N TYR A 239 -4.31 -12.55 -7.53
CA TYR A 239 -3.47 -13.74 -7.42
C TYR A 239 -3.08 -14.02 -5.98
N LEU A 240 -2.60 -13.01 -5.27
CA LEU A 240 -2.19 -13.13 -3.86
C LEU A 240 -3.35 -13.60 -2.97
N HIS A 241 -4.55 -13.04 -3.13
CA HIS A 241 -5.71 -13.43 -2.34
C HIS A 241 -6.23 -14.83 -2.68
N ARG A 242 -6.19 -15.22 -3.96
CA ARG A 242 -6.79 -16.48 -4.42
C ARG A 242 -5.90 -17.69 -4.23
N TYR A 243 -4.61 -17.51 -4.43
CA TYR A 243 -3.61 -18.58 -4.37
C TYR A 243 -2.64 -18.47 -3.18
N GLY A 244 -2.43 -17.25 -2.68
CA GLY A 244 -1.45 -17.00 -1.63
C GLY A 244 -1.60 -17.88 -0.41
N PRO A 245 -2.74 -17.92 0.29
CA PRO A 245 -2.88 -18.67 1.54
C PRO A 245 -2.64 -20.17 1.39
N SER A 246 -3.06 -20.75 0.27
CA SER A 246 -2.95 -22.20 0.04
C SER A 246 -1.58 -22.64 -0.46
N TYR A 247 -0.93 -21.78 -1.27
CA TYR A 247 0.32 -22.13 -1.95
C TYR A 247 1.57 -21.51 -1.34
N HIS A 248 1.41 -20.46 -0.52
CA HIS A 248 2.51 -19.71 0.09
C HIS A 248 2.27 -19.49 1.59
N PRO A 249 2.06 -20.57 2.37
CA PRO A 249 1.76 -20.45 3.80
C PRO A 249 2.95 -19.92 4.62
N GLY A 250 4.14 -19.81 4.04
CA GLY A 250 5.31 -19.24 4.69
C GLY A 250 5.30 -17.71 4.74
N GLY A 251 4.53 -17.05 3.88
CA GLY A 251 4.39 -15.60 3.89
C GLY A 251 4.02 -15.00 2.55
N LEU A 252 3.32 -13.88 2.61
CA LEU A 252 2.87 -13.08 1.48
C LEU A 252 3.41 -11.66 1.65
N PHE A 253 4.43 -11.31 0.87
CA PHE A 253 5.20 -10.09 1.06
C PHE A 253 5.09 -9.20 -0.18
N TRP A 254 4.57 -7.99 0.03
CA TRP A 254 4.48 -6.97 -1.00
C TRP A 254 5.64 -6.00 -0.89
N ILE A 255 6.36 -5.80 -2.00
CA ILE A 255 7.46 -4.84 -2.14
C ILE A 255 7.04 -3.78 -3.16
N ASN A 256 7.08 -2.53 -2.79
CA ASN A 256 7.04 -1.43 -3.76
C ASN A 256 8.47 -1.21 -4.27
N ALA A 257 8.69 -1.46 -5.55
CA ALA A 257 10.01 -1.32 -6.18
C ALA A 257 10.37 0.13 -6.51
N ASP A 258 9.38 1.02 -6.58
CA ASP A 258 9.55 2.45 -6.88
C ASP A 258 9.90 3.24 -5.60
N VAL A 259 10.96 2.79 -4.93
CA VAL A 259 11.52 3.42 -3.72
C VAL A 259 13.04 3.43 -3.79
N ASP A 260 13.66 4.31 -3.01
CA ASP A 260 15.12 4.31 -2.85
C ASP A 260 15.60 3.12 -2.00
N GLN A 261 16.92 3.01 -1.83
CA GLN A 261 17.51 1.90 -1.07
C GLN A 261 17.08 1.93 0.41
N GLY A 262 16.94 3.11 1.02
CA GLY A 262 16.49 3.25 2.40
C GLY A 262 15.04 2.79 2.58
N GLY A 263 14.17 3.13 1.64
CA GLY A 263 12.79 2.65 1.60
C GLY A 263 12.68 1.14 1.39
N LEU A 264 13.60 0.55 0.61
CA LEU A 264 13.66 -0.90 0.43
C LEU A 264 14.10 -1.62 1.71
N GLU A 265 15.10 -1.08 2.42
CA GLU A 265 15.52 -1.59 3.73
C GLU A 265 14.38 -1.53 4.76
N GLU A 266 13.58 -0.47 4.77
CA GLU A 266 12.39 -0.39 5.63
C GLU A 266 11.39 -1.50 5.34
N GLN A 267 11.21 -1.84 4.07
CA GLN A 267 10.34 -2.94 3.67
C GLN A 267 10.91 -4.30 4.10
N PHE A 268 12.22 -4.53 3.95
CA PHE A 268 12.87 -5.74 4.43
C PHE A 268 12.77 -5.88 5.95
N TYR A 269 12.97 -4.80 6.68
CA TYR A 269 12.77 -4.78 8.13
C TYR A 269 11.31 -5.14 8.50
N GLY A 270 10.33 -4.55 7.81
CA GLY A 270 8.93 -4.86 8.04
C GLY A 270 8.58 -6.35 7.81
N ILE A 271 9.18 -6.98 6.80
CA ILE A 271 9.04 -8.42 6.55
C ILE A 271 9.69 -9.24 7.68
N LEU A 272 10.91 -8.90 8.08
CA LEU A 272 11.61 -9.57 9.19
C LEU A 272 10.81 -9.52 10.49
N ARG A 273 10.15 -8.39 10.78
CA ARG A 273 9.22 -8.24 11.90
C ARG A 273 8.01 -9.18 11.79
N LYS A 274 7.44 -9.35 10.59
CA LYS A 274 6.31 -10.26 10.36
C LYS A 274 6.69 -11.73 10.47
N LEU A 275 7.96 -12.04 10.28
CA LEU A 275 8.54 -13.38 10.45
C LEU A 275 9.06 -13.64 11.87
N ASP A 276 8.93 -12.67 12.79
CA ASP A 276 9.48 -12.73 14.18
C ASP A 276 10.99 -13.01 14.20
N LYS A 277 11.75 -12.49 13.22
CA LYS A 277 13.20 -12.72 13.07
C LYS A 277 14.05 -11.57 13.60
N VAL A 278 13.45 -10.44 13.95
CA VAL A 278 14.15 -9.29 14.54
C VAL A 278 13.34 -8.74 15.71
N SER A 279 14.01 -8.51 16.82
CA SER A 279 13.47 -7.86 18.02
C SER A 279 13.93 -6.40 18.17
N LEU A 280 15.05 -6.04 17.53
CA LEU A 280 15.62 -4.70 17.57
C LEU A 280 14.89 -3.79 16.57
N ASP A 281 14.84 -2.50 16.87
CA ASP A 281 14.32 -1.49 15.95
C ASP A 281 15.28 -1.23 14.77
N LEU A 282 14.75 -0.66 13.70
CA LEU A 282 15.51 -0.38 12.48
C LEU A 282 16.70 0.57 12.71
N PRO A 283 16.56 1.67 13.48
CA PRO A 283 17.69 2.53 13.81
C PRO A 283 18.83 1.80 14.52
N THR A 284 18.50 0.92 15.46
CA THR A 284 19.50 0.13 16.18
C THR A 284 20.22 -0.85 15.26
N LEU A 285 19.49 -1.54 14.38
CA LEU A 285 20.09 -2.45 13.40
C LEU A 285 21.03 -1.69 12.44
N ARG A 286 20.61 -0.52 11.96
CA ARG A 286 21.46 0.35 11.13
C ARG A 286 22.72 0.82 11.87
N GLN A 287 22.62 1.17 13.15
CA GLN A 287 23.78 1.54 13.98
C GLN A 287 24.77 0.40 14.16
N GLN A 288 24.27 -0.83 14.23
CA GLN A 288 25.09 -2.04 14.30
C GLN A 288 25.69 -2.46 12.95
N GLY A 289 25.38 -1.75 11.88
CA GLY A 289 25.83 -2.08 10.51
C GLY A 289 25.20 -3.35 9.96
N ALA A 290 24.01 -3.73 10.47
CA ALA A 290 23.30 -4.93 10.00
C ALA A 290 22.86 -4.75 8.54
N ASP A 291 23.17 -5.74 7.69
CA ASP A 291 22.63 -5.83 6.34
C ASP A 291 21.25 -6.51 6.40
N LEU A 292 20.19 -5.71 6.24
CA LEU A 292 18.82 -6.21 6.31
C LEU A 292 18.47 -7.16 5.17
N ARG A 293 19.13 -7.03 4.02
CA ARG A 293 18.97 -7.96 2.90
C ARG A 293 19.52 -9.33 3.23
N ASP A 294 20.72 -9.39 3.81
CA ASP A 294 21.33 -10.64 4.23
C ASP A 294 20.58 -11.29 5.39
N LEU A 295 20.10 -10.50 6.35
CA LEU A 295 19.25 -10.99 7.43
C LEU A 295 17.95 -11.60 6.89
N LEU A 296 17.29 -10.93 5.95
CA LEU A 296 16.07 -11.46 5.32
C LEU A 296 16.37 -12.73 4.51
N SER A 297 17.45 -12.74 3.74
CA SER A 297 17.87 -13.94 3.01
C SER A 297 18.08 -15.14 3.94
N THR A 298 18.74 -14.92 5.07
CA THR A 298 18.99 -15.96 6.08
C THR A 298 17.67 -16.43 6.71
N ALA A 299 16.81 -15.50 7.11
CA ALA A 299 15.50 -15.80 7.69
C ALA A 299 14.62 -16.65 6.77
N LEU A 300 14.62 -16.34 5.47
CA LEU A 300 13.85 -17.08 4.47
C LEU A 300 14.41 -18.49 4.23
N ARG A 301 15.73 -18.68 4.28
CA ARG A 301 16.35 -20.02 4.17
C ARG A 301 16.07 -20.92 5.35
N GLU A 302 15.79 -20.35 6.52
CA GLU A 302 15.43 -21.09 7.72
C GLU A 302 13.96 -21.57 7.71
N LEU A 303 13.12 -21.06 6.81
CA LEU A 303 11.74 -21.52 6.68
C LEU A 303 11.69 -22.96 6.19
N PRO A 304 10.77 -23.78 6.71
CA PRO A 304 10.59 -25.15 6.22
C PRO A 304 10.26 -25.17 4.73
N PRO A 305 10.80 -26.12 3.93
CA PRO A 305 10.49 -26.24 2.50
C PRO A 305 8.99 -26.38 2.21
N ALA A 306 8.21 -26.92 3.13
CA ALA A 306 6.76 -27.01 3.05
C ALA A 306 6.03 -25.68 3.24
N LYS A 307 6.75 -24.59 3.56
CA LYS A 307 6.20 -23.24 3.75
C LYS A 307 6.83 -22.27 2.76
N PRO A 308 6.54 -22.39 1.45
CA PRO A 308 7.04 -21.43 0.47
C PRO A 308 6.46 -20.02 0.73
N VAL A 309 7.21 -19.02 0.27
CA VAL A 309 6.82 -17.61 0.37
C VAL A 309 6.57 -17.01 -1.01
N LEU A 310 5.70 -16.01 -1.07
CA LEU A 310 5.45 -15.22 -2.28
C LEU A 310 5.90 -13.78 -2.04
N PHE A 311 6.75 -13.27 -2.92
CA PHE A 311 7.02 -11.86 -3.06
C PHE A 311 6.24 -11.29 -4.25
N VAL A 312 5.46 -10.26 -4.01
CA VAL A 312 4.90 -9.41 -5.08
C VAL A 312 5.75 -8.15 -5.13
N VAL A 313 6.48 -7.97 -6.23
CA VAL A 313 7.33 -6.80 -6.46
C VAL A 313 6.61 -5.87 -7.43
N ASP A 314 5.96 -4.84 -6.89
CA ASP A 314 5.09 -3.95 -7.67
C ASP A 314 5.84 -2.70 -8.14
N ASN A 315 5.51 -2.22 -9.34
CA ASN A 315 6.09 -1.03 -9.96
C ASN A 315 7.61 -1.09 -10.16
N VAL A 316 8.13 -2.20 -10.67
CA VAL A 316 9.56 -2.28 -11.03
C VAL A 316 9.90 -1.15 -12.01
N PRO A 317 10.82 -0.22 -11.63
CA PRO A 317 11.12 0.94 -12.42
C PRO A 317 11.82 0.58 -13.74
N GLU A 318 11.62 1.43 -14.73
CA GLU A 318 12.36 1.35 -15.99
C GLU A 318 13.82 1.75 -15.74
N SER A 319 14.75 1.04 -16.39
CA SER A 319 16.16 1.43 -16.34
C SER A 319 16.34 2.72 -17.13
N ALA A 320 16.92 3.75 -16.52
CA ALA A 320 17.31 4.95 -17.23
C ALA A 320 18.34 4.59 -18.34
N PRO A 321 18.31 5.26 -19.51
CA PRO A 321 19.28 5.02 -20.57
C PRO A 321 20.71 5.14 -20.03
N GLY A 322 21.49 4.04 -20.11
CA GLY A 322 22.89 3.99 -19.64
C GLY A 322 23.08 3.63 -18.15
N ALA A 323 22.00 3.47 -17.35
CA ALA A 323 22.07 2.93 -16.00
C ALA A 323 21.98 1.40 -16.00
N PRO A 324 22.68 0.69 -15.10
CA PRO A 324 22.51 -0.74 -14.97
C PRO A 324 21.07 -1.06 -14.54
N ALA A 325 20.44 -1.99 -15.24
CA ALA A 325 19.10 -2.46 -14.88
C ALA A 325 19.14 -3.09 -13.47
N ARG A 326 18.23 -2.67 -12.58
CA ARG A 326 18.03 -3.38 -11.32
C ARG A 326 17.44 -4.76 -11.60
N SER A 327 18.03 -5.78 -10.99
CA SER A 327 17.51 -7.14 -11.08
C SER A 327 16.37 -7.37 -10.09
N LEU A 328 15.51 -8.36 -10.33
CA LEU A 328 14.51 -8.78 -9.34
C LEU A 328 15.18 -9.27 -8.05
N GLY A 329 16.42 -9.74 -8.12
CA GLY A 329 17.24 -10.07 -6.98
C GLY A 329 17.50 -8.91 -6.03
N ASP A 330 17.49 -7.67 -6.50
CA ASP A 330 17.67 -6.48 -5.66
C ASP A 330 16.48 -6.26 -4.73
N TYR A 331 15.29 -6.69 -5.14
CA TYR A 331 14.04 -6.58 -4.38
C TYR A 331 13.68 -7.84 -3.61
N CYS A 332 14.14 -9.00 -4.07
CA CYS A 332 13.91 -10.29 -3.41
C CYS A 332 15.24 -10.97 -3.12
N PRO A 333 15.79 -10.86 -1.88
CA PRO A 333 17.12 -11.36 -1.55
C PRO A 333 17.27 -12.88 -1.57
N ALA A 334 16.16 -13.60 -1.67
CA ALA A 334 16.15 -15.07 -1.68
C ALA A 334 15.54 -15.63 -2.98
N LEU A 335 15.89 -15.04 -4.13
CA LEU A 335 15.61 -15.63 -5.44
C LEU A 335 16.10 -17.11 -5.47
N GLY A 336 15.27 -18.00 -5.96
CA GLY A 336 15.57 -19.44 -6.01
C GLY A 336 14.95 -20.26 -4.87
N ILE A 337 14.57 -19.67 -3.74
CA ILE A 337 13.78 -20.33 -2.69
C ILE A 337 12.40 -19.68 -2.47
N SER A 338 12.22 -18.45 -2.96
CA SER A 338 10.97 -17.69 -2.92
C SER A 338 10.33 -17.66 -4.31
N THR A 339 9.00 -17.64 -4.35
CA THR A 339 8.26 -17.33 -5.56
C THR A 339 8.15 -15.81 -5.70
N VAL A 340 8.41 -15.27 -6.89
CA VAL A 340 8.35 -13.83 -7.16
C VAL A 340 7.36 -13.55 -8.29
N LEU A 341 6.43 -12.64 -8.04
CA LEU A 341 5.54 -12.06 -9.04
C LEU A 341 5.84 -10.57 -9.14
N ALA A 342 6.40 -10.14 -10.25
CA ALA A 342 6.72 -8.73 -10.46
C ALA A 342 5.74 -8.05 -11.41
N THR A 343 5.42 -6.78 -11.16
CA THR A 343 4.73 -5.93 -12.13
C THR A 343 5.68 -4.87 -12.67
N SER A 344 5.70 -4.69 -13.98
CA SER A 344 6.56 -3.70 -14.64
C SER A 344 5.85 -3.07 -15.82
N ARG A 345 6.38 -1.94 -16.28
CA ARG A 345 5.94 -1.31 -17.53
C ARG A 345 6.65 -1.89 -18.73
N GLN A 346 7.85 -2.43 -18.57
CA GLN A 346 8.64 -3.05 -19.64
C GLN A 346 8.73 -4.56 -19.46
N ARG A 347 9.00 -5.28 -20.54
CA ARG A 347 9.39 -6.69 -20.46
C ARG A 347 10.76 -6.78 -19.80
N THR A 348 10.85 -7.50 -18.73
CA THR A 348 12.15 -7.84 -18.15
C THR A 348 12.82 -8.87 -19.05
N GLY A 349 14.00 -8.54 -19.58
CA GLY A 349 14.87 -9.48 -20.31
C GLY A 349 15.74 -10.34 -19.40
N GLU A 350 15.40 -10.43 -18.11
CA GLU A 350 16.18 -11.11 -17.09
C GLU A 350 16.10 -12.62 -17.28
N SER A 351 17.25 -13.30 -17.31
CA SER A 351 17.31 -14.75 -17.47
C SER A 351 16.61 -15.46 -16.31
N GLY A 352 15.75 -16.41 -16.62
CA GLY A 352 15.00 -17.16 -15.62
C GLY A 352 13.70 -16.46 -15.14
N VAL A 353 13.35 -15.33 -15.73
CA VAL A 353 12.09 -14.64 -15.46
C VAL A 353 11.13 -14.81 -16.62
N ALA A 354 9.96 -15.41 -16.38
CA ALA A 354 8.94 -15.55 -17.41
C ALA A 354 8.19 -14.22 -17.59
N ALA A 355 8.19 -13.70 -18.82
CA ALA A 355 7.40 -12.53 -19.16
C ALA A 355 5.96 -12.95 -19.45
N LEU A 356 5.02 -12.38 -18.71
CA LEU A 356 3.57 -12.59 -18.85
C LEU A 356 2.95 -11.29 -19.38
N PRO A 357 2.79 -11.18 -20.70
CA PRO A 357 2.17 -10.00 -21.30
C PRO A 357 0.69 -9.92 -20.88
N LEU A 358 0.28 -8.72 -20.50
CA LEU A 358 -1.10 -8.40 -20.17
C LEU A 358 -1.68 -7.50 -21.27
N ASP A 359 -2.78 -7.94 -21.85
CA ASP A 359 -3.51 -7.22 -22.90
C ASP A 359 -4.72 -6.45 -22.33
N VAL A 360 -5.46 -5.73 -23.16
CA VAL A 360 -6.75 -5.14 -22.81
C VAL A 360 -7.77 -6.24 -22.43
N LEU A 361 -8.89 -5.84 -21.84
CA LEU A 361 -9.94 -6.82 -21.52
C LEU A 361 -10.59 -7.38 -22.80
N PRO A 362 -11.03 -8.64 -22.79
CA PRO A 362 -11.95 -9.15 -23.81
C PRO A 362 -13.23 -8.30 -23.85
N ARG A 363 -13.80 -8.07 -25.04
CA ARG A 363 -14.98 -7.22 -25.22
C ARG A 363 -16.17 -7.61 -24.31
N SER A 364 -16.43 -8.89 -24.13
CA SER A 364 -17.48 -9.39 -23.25
C SER A 364 -17.23 -8.99 -21.79
N ALA A 365 -15.98 -9.06 -21.33
CA ALA A 365 -15.58 -8.66 -19.98
C ALA A 365 -15.66 -7.13 -19.79
N SER A 366 -15.29 -6.38 -20.82
CA SER A 366 -15.43 -4.91 -20.83
C SER A 366 -16.87 -4.49 -20.65
N VAL A 367 -17.80 -5.12 -21.37
CA VAL A 367 -19.24 -4.88 -21.21
C VAL A 367 -19.71 -5.28 -19.81
N ALA A 368 -19.27 -6.44 -19.30
CA ALA A 368 -19.61 -6.88 -17.95
C ALA A 368 -19.12 -5.89 -16.87
N LEU A 369 -17.91 -5.34 -17.02
CA LEU A 369 -17.38 -4.31 -16.12
C LEU A 369 -18.15 -2.99 -16.23
N LEU A 370 -18.45 -2.54 -17.46
CA LEU A 370 -19.24 -1.33 -17.71
C LEU A 370 -20.62 -1.38 -17.07
N THR A 371 -21.28 -2.56 -17.10
CA THR A 371 -22.65 -2.73 -16.64
C THR A 371 -22.76 -3.30 -15.22
N HIS A 372 -21.62 -3.48 -14.53
CA HIS A 372 -21.59 -4.07 -13.20
C HIS A 372 -22.36 -3.22 -12.17
N GLY A 373 -23.31 -3.86 -11.45
CA GLY A 373 -24.11 -3.20 -10.42
C GLY A 373 -25.08 -2.12 -10.91
N MET A 374 -25.35 -2.07 -12.22
CA MET A 374 -26.38 -1.21 -12.78
C MET A 374 -27.74 -1.90 -12.71
N ASP A 375 -28.79 -1.12 -12.39
CA ASP A 375 -30.16 -1.58 -12.57
C ASP A 375 -30.48 -1.55 -14.07
N ARG A 376 -30.77 -2.74 -14.63
CA ARG A 376 -30.71 -2.96 -16.08
C ARG A 376 -32.01 -2.67 -16.81
N SER A 377 -32.91 -1.91 -16.22
CA SER A 377 -34.15 -1.57 -16.91
C SER A 377 -33.97 -0.71 -18.14
N ASP A 378 -32.72 -0.22 -18.45
CA ASP A 378 -32.60 0.71 -19.55
C ASP A 378 -31.29 0.89 -20.27
N SER A 379 -31.39 1.35 -21.42
CA SER A 379 -31.01 2.44 -22.26
C SER A 379 -30.18 2.03 -23.47
N LEU A 380 -29.29 1.07 -23.41
CA LEU A 380 -28.50 0.65 -24.56
C LEU A 380 -28.67 -0.83 -24.88
N ARG A 381 -28.71 -1.15 -26.18
CA ARG A 381 -28.64 -2.54 -26.65
C ARG A 381 -27.21 -3.05 -26.47
N ARG A 382 -27.02 -4.34 -26.44
CA ARG A 382 -25.73 -5.01 -26.27
C ARG A 382 -24.66 -4.47 -27.23
N GLU A 383 -24.99 -4.31 -28.50
CA GLU A 383 -24.10 -3.76 -29.53
C GLU A 383 -23.62 -2.35 -29.22
N GLN A 384 -24.45 -1.55 -28.57
CA GLN A 384 -24.12 -0.20 -28.16
C GLN A 384 -23.16 -0.18 -26.95
N TRP A 385 -23.33 -1.12 -26.00
CA TRP A 385 -22.37 -1.33 -24.91
C TRP A 385 -21.03 -1.81 -25.43
N GLU A 386 -21.03 -2.71 -26.43
CA GLU A 386 -19.80 -3.18 -27.07
C GLU A 386 -19.07 -2.03 -27.80
N LYS A 387 -19.79 -1.15 -28.48
CA LYS A 387 -19.21 0.07 -29.10
C LYS A 387 -18.63 1.04 -28.07
N LEU A 388 -19.33 1.24 -26.96
CA LEU A 388 -18.83 2.10 -25.89
C LEU A 388 -17.55 1.54 -25.27
N ALA A 389 -17.48 0.23 -25.05
CA ALA A 389 -16.26 -0.44 -24.58
C ALA A 389 -15.11 -0.30 -25.59
N GLU A 390 -15.42 -0.42 -26.89
CA GLU A 390 -14.45 -0.25 -27.98
C GLU A 390 -13.88 1.16 -28.04
N SER A 391 -14.70 2.17 -27.87
CA SER A 391 -14.28 3.58 -27.93
C SER A 391 -13.27 3.94 -26.86
N VAL A 392 -13.28 3.24 -25.73
CA VAL A 392 -12.31 3.41 -24.63
C VAL A 392 -11.19 2.36 -24.62
N GLY A 393 -11.11 1.57 -25.71
CA GLY A 393 -10.02 0.60 -25.93
C GLY A 393 -10.00 -0.55 -24.96
N ASP A 394 -11.15 -0.95 -24.40
CA ASP A 394 -11.28 -2.06 -23.45
C ASP A 394 -10.35 -1.97 -22.21
N LEU A 395 -9.99 -0.75 -21.83
CA LEU A 395 -9.08 -0.49 -20.72
C LEU A 395 -9.80 -0.56 -19.36
N PRO A 396 -9.39 -1.45 -18.44
CA PRO A 396 -10.07 -1.68 -17.17
C PRO A 396 -10.33 -0.42 -16.34
N LEU A 397 -9.33 0.47 -16.24
CA LEU A 397 -9.45 1.69 -15.47
C LEU A 397 -10.55 2.60 -16.01
N VAL A 398 -10.61 2.77 -17.32
CA VAL A 398 -11.59 3.65 -17.97
C VAL A 398 -12.98 3.06 -17.89
N LEU A 399 -13.09 1.77 -18.09
CA LEU A 399 -14.35 1.04 -17.96
C LEU A 399 -14.92 1.14 -16.54
N ASP A 400 -14.08 1.05 -15.52
CA ASP A 400 -14.50 1.21 -14.11
C ASP A 400 -14.95 2.64 -13.81
N LEU A 401 -14.27 3.64 -14.36
CA LEU A 401 -14.69 5.05 -14.27
C LEU A 401 -16.04 5.30 -14.95
N LEU A 402 -16.21 4.77 -16.16
CA LEU A 402 -17.51 4.86 -16.89
C LEU A 402 -18.62 4.14 -16.14
N ASN A 403 -18.36 2.94 -15.59
CA ASN A 403 -19.31 2.24 -14.75
C ASN A 403 -19.74 3.09 -13.55
N ALA A 404 -18.77 3.75 -12.87
CA ALA A 404 -19.08 4.63 -11.75
C ALA A 404 -20.01 5.80 -12.16
N VAL A 405 -19.80 6.40 -13.33
CA VAL A 405 -20.71 7.44 -13.89
C VAL A 405 -22.08 6.87 -14.16
N LEU A 406 -22.14 5.76 -14.88
CA LEU A 406 -23.38 5.14 -15.34
C LEU A 406 -24.25 4.59 -14.18
N ARG A 407 -23.62 4.13 -13.10
CA ARG A 407 -24.33 3.71 -11.88
C ARG A 407 -25.04 4.86 -11.18
N ILE A 408 -24.48 6.08 -11.24
CA ILE A 408 -25.07 7.27 -10.61
C ILE A 408 -26.08 7.91 -11.54
N ASP A 409 -25.80 7.95 -12.84
CA ASP A 409 -26.64 8.55 -13.87
C ASP A 409 -26.72 7.66 -15.12
N PRO A 410 -27.57 6.62 -15.13
CA PRO A 410 -27.76 5.75 -16.29
C PRO A 410 -28.21 6.51 -17.55
N SER A 411 -28.87 7.65 -17.41
CA SER A 411 -29.33 8.48 -18.53
C SER A 411 -28.17 9.11 -19.34
N SER A 412 -26.94 9.07 -18.82
CA SER A 412 -25.74 9.49 -19.53
C SER A 412 -25.31 8.52 -20.64
N ALA A 413 -25.78 7.27 -20.64
CA ALA A 413 -25.30 6.24 -21.57
C ALA A 413 -25.50 6.59 -23.06
N PRO A 414 -26.66 7.12 -23.53
CA PRO A 414 -26.81 7.55 -24.93
C PRO A 414 -25.88 8.69 -25.31
N ARG A 415 -25.65 9.66 -24.40
CA ARG A 415 -24.72 10.78 -24.63
C ARG A 415 -23.27 10.30 -24.74
N LEU A 416 -22.87 9.35 -23.90
CA LEU A 416 -21.53 8.74 -23.95
C LEU A 416 -21.33 7.98 -25.26
N LEU A 417 -22.36 7.28 -25.73
CA LEU A 417 -22.32 6.58 -27.00
C LEU A 417 -22.24 7.54 -28.19
N ASP A 418 -23.05 8.60 -28.19
CA ASP A 418 -23.02 9.65 -29.23
C ASP A 418 -21.64 10.31 -29.30
N MET A 419 -21.05 10.62 -28.17
CA MET A 419 -19.67 11.14 -28.11
C MET A 419 -18.64 10.12 -28.64
N ALA A 420 -18.83 8.85 -28.37
CA ALA A 420 -17.97 7.78 -28.89
C ALA A 420 -18.10 7.61 -30.42
N GLU A 421 -19.28 7.82 -30.97
CA GLU A 421 -19.57 7.69 -32.42
C GLU A 421 -19.18 8.95 -33.23
N HIS A 422 -19.36 10.15 -32.66
CA HIS A 422 -19.20 11.43 -33.38
C HIS A 422 -17.94 12.23 -32.98
N SER A 423 -16.99 11.58 -32.40
CA SER A 423 -15.68 12.14 -31.98
C SER A 423 -15.36 13.57 -32.48
N ALA A 424 -15.82 14.59 -31.80
CA ALA A 424 -15.31 15.92 -31.97
C ALA A 424 -13.83 15.99 -31.53
N PRO A 425 -12.92 16.70 -32.18
CA PRO A 425 -11.56 16.82 -31.72
C PRO A 425 -11.55 17.50 -30.36
N LEU A 426 -11.03 16.80 -29.36
CA LEU A 426 -10.70 17.39 -28.07
C LEU A 426 -9.69 18.52 -28.26
N THR A 427 -9.92 19.63 -27.59
CA THR A 427 -9.15 20.87 -27.76
C THR A 427 -7.67 20.70 -27.41
N ALA A 428 -6.85 21.66 -27.86
CA ALA A 428 -5.39 21.68 -27.69
C ALA A 428 -4.90 21.50 -26.24
N GLU A 429 -5.77 21.73 -25.24
CA GLU A 429 -5.51 21.51 -23.81
C GLU A 429 -5.32 20.03 -23.44
N LEU A 430 -5.82 19.11 -24.29
CA LEU A 430 -5.67 17.67 -24.11
C LEU A 430 -4.43 17.10 -24.84
N ASP A 431 -3.75 17.90 -25.63
CA ASP A 431 -2.52 17.49 -26.31
C ASP A 431 -1.42 17.15 -25.31
N GLY A 432 -1.35 17.85 -24.19
CA GLY A 432 -0.39 17.54 -23.11
C GLY A 432 -0.63 16.17 -22.45
N LEU A 433 -1.89 15.78 -22.22
CA LEU A 433 -2.22 14.44 -21.72
C LEU A 433 -1.96 13.38 -22.79
N SER A 434 -2.32 13.67 -24.04
CA SER A 434 -2.03 12.83 -25.19
C SER A 434 -0.53 12.59 -25.33
N GLU A 435 0.30 13.60 -25.08
CA GLU A 435 1.76 13.49 -25.13
C GLU A 435 2.33 12.70 -23.96
N ALA A 436 1.82 12.91 -22.75
CA ALA A 436 2.20 12.13 -21.56
C ALA A 436 1.80 10.64 -21.66
N LEU A 437 0.72 10.34 -22.38
CA LEU A 437 0.24 8.98 -22.63
C LEU A 437 0.70 8.41 -23.99
N ARG A 438 1.31 9.24 -24.85
CA ARG A 438 1.79 8.83 -26.18
C ARG A 438 2.84 7.73 -26.05
N GLY A 439 2.62 6.61 -26.73
CA GLY A 439 3.45 5.42 -26.61
C GLY A 439 3.14 4.53 -25.39
N GLN A 440 2.17 4.91 -24.56
CA GLN A 440 1.73 4.14 -23.39
C GLN A 440 0.34 3.51 -23.57
N VAL A 441 -0.46 4.02 -24.50
CA VAL A 441 -1.83 3.55 -24.79
C VAL A 441 -2.07 3.65 -26.31
N PRO A 442 -2.85 2.77 -26.94
CA PRO A 442 -3.26 2.91 -28.35
C PRO A 442 -3.95 4.26 -28.60
N GLU A 443 -3.64 4.92 -29.74
CA GLU A 443 -4.15 6.28 -30.03
C GLU A 443 -5.67 6.43 -29.91
N GLY A 444 -6.44 5.42 -30.32
CA GLY A 444 -7.91 5.42 -30.18
C GLY A 444 -8.38 5.34 -28.72
N ALA A 445 -7.61 4.70 -27.85
CA ALA A 445 -7.94 4.56 -26.44
C ALA A 445 -7.65 5.83 -25.64
N ILE A 446 -6.63 6.64 -26.03
CA ILE A 446 -6.29 7.91 -25.39
C ILE A 446 -7.50 8.86 -25.43
N ARG A 447 -8.16 8.94 -26.56
CA ARG A 447 -9.32 9.82 -26.75
C ARG A 447 -10.48 9.42 -25.84
N GLY A 448 -10.80 8.13 -25.81
CA GLY A 448 -11.86 7.62 -24.94
C GLY A 448 -11.58 7.81 -23.45
N ILE A 449 -10.30 7.69 -23.02
CA ILE A 449 -9.90 7.97 -21.63
C ILE A 449 -10.19 9.43 -21.28
N THR A 450 -9.76 10.35 -22.11
CA THR A 450 -9.89 11.77 -21.86
C THR A 450 -11.35 12.21 -21.81
N GLU A 451 -12.17 11.74 -22.74
CA GLU A 451 -13.61 12.00 -22.76
C GLU A 451 -14.32 11.44 -21.51
N ALA A 452 -14.03 10.20 -21.13
CA ALA A 452 -14.60 9.57 -19.95
C ALA A 452 -14.23 10.31 -18.66
N LEU A 453 -12.97 10.71 -18.54
CA LEU A 453 -12.49 11.48 -17.38
C LEU A 453 -13.09 12.89 -17.36
N SER A 454 -13.22 13.58 -18.51
CA SER A 454 -13.85 14.90 -18.60
C SER A 454 -15.29 14.88 -18.11
N ILE A 455 -16.09 13.93 -18.60
CA ILE A 455 -17.49 13.76 -18.17
C ILE A 455 -17.57 13.44 -16.68
N SER A 456 -16.70 12.53 -16.20
CA SER A 456 -16.65 12.18 -14.77
C SER A 456 -16.28 13.38 -13.91
N PHE A 457 -15.32 14.21 -14.36
CA PHE A 457 -14.87 15.41 -13.68
C PHE A 457 -15.93 16.50 -13.63
N GLU A 458 -16.61 16.78 -14.75
CA GLU A 458 -17.73 17.73 -14.83
C GLU A 458 -18.85 17.38 -13.83
N LYS A 459 -19.11 16.10 -13.64
CA LYS A 459 -20.15 15.57 -12.75
C LYS A 459 -19.77 15.57 -11.26
N LEU A 460 -18.53 15.94 -10.90
CA LEU A 460 -18.12 16.05 -9.49
C LEU A 460 -18.79 17.21 -8.76
N GLY A 461 -19.25 18.23 -9.48
CA GLY A 461 -19.69 19.51 -8.93
C GLY A 461 -18.50 20.36 -8.44
N PRO A 462 -18.73 21.65 -8.13
CA PRO A 462 -17.64 22.59 -7.83
C PRO A 462 -16.72 22.17 -6.69
N GLU A 463 -17.31 21.73 -5.57
CA GLU A 463 -16.58 21.29 -4.37
C GLU A 463 -15.76 20.02 -4.66
N GLY A 464 -16.32 19.07 -5.40
CA GLY A 464 -15.63 17.85 -5.80
C GLY A 464 -14.51 18.10 -6.82
N GLN A 465 -14.70 19.05 -7.75
CA GLN A 465 -13.68 19.46 -8.71
C GLN A 465 -12.50 20.17 -8.02
N GLU A 466 -12.78 21.09 -7.09
CA GLU A 466 -11.75 21.74 -6.26
C GLU A 466 -10.93 20.69 -5.50
N ALA A 467 -11.62 19.79 -4.81
CA ALA A 467 -10.95 18.72 -4.08
C ALA A 467 -10.13 17.81 -5.02
N ALA A 468 -10.65 17.45 -6.19
CA ALA A 468 -9.94 16.64 -7.17
C ALA A 468 -8.64 17.32 -7.65
N ARG A 469 -8.68 18.63 -7.96
CA ARG A 469 -7.49 19.40 -8.40
C ARG A 469 -6.40 19.42 -7.33
N LEU A 470 -6.78 19.68 -6.09
CA LEU A 470 -5.85 19.73 -4.96
C LEU A 470 -5.22 18.36 -4.67
N LEU A 471 -6.03 17.30 -4.68
CA LEU A 471 -5.53 15.94 -4.47
C LEU A 471 -4.66 15.43 -5.64
N ALA A 472 -4.93 15.89 -6.84
CA ALA A 472 -4.11 15.57 -8.02
C ALA A 472 -2.66 16.07 -7.91
N GLN A 473 -2.39 17.03 -7.03
CA GLN A 473 -1.02 17.52 -6.77
C GLN A 473 -0.21 16.55 -5.91
N LEU A 474 -0.87 15.70 -5.12
CA LEU A 474 -0.24 14.74 -4.23
C LEU A 474 0.34 13.52 -4.98
N ALA A 475 1.21 12.76 -4.31
CA ALA A 475 1.69 11.49 -4.82
C ALA A 475 0.53 10.49 -5.04
N PRO A 476 0.63 9.57 -6.01
CA PRO A 476 -0.33 8.48 -6.19
C PRO A 476 -0.18 7.41 -5.08
N ALA A 477 -0.35 7.83 -3.85
CA ALA A 477 -0.19 7.06 -2.62
C ALA A 477 -1.38 7.32 -1.68
N PRO A 478 -1.58 6.51 -0.62
CA PRO A 478 -2.66 6.73 0.34
C PRO A 478 -2.57 8.11 0.99
N ILE A 479 -3.63 8.89 0.87
CA ILE A 479 -3.74 10.26 1.40
C ILE A 479 -4.23 10.17 2.84
N PRO A 480 -3.45 10.64 3.83
CA PRO A 480 -3.90 10.67 5.23
C PRO A 480 -5.12 11.57 5.43
N GLU A 481 -6.01 11.18 6.34
CA GLU A 481 -7.19 11.98 6.71
C GLU A 481 -6.81 13.37 7.24
N GLU A 482 -5.68 13.48 7.93
CA GLU A 482 -5.16 14.75 8.43
C GLU A 482 -4.72 15.68 7.29
N VAL A 483 -4.21 15.13 6.19
CA VAL A 483 -3.88 15.93 4.99
C VAL A 483 -5.16 16.41 4.32
N MET A 484 -6.20 15.57 4.24
CA MET A 484 -7.52 15.99 3.78
C MET A 484 -8.07 17.14 4.63
N ALA A 485 -8.02 17.00 5.96
CA ALA A 485 -8.47 18.03 6.90
C ALA A 485 -7.65 19.32 6.77
N ALA A 486 -6.38 19.24 6.44
CA ALA A 486 -5.48 20.37 6.29
C ALA A 486 -5.82 21.28 5.09
N PHE A 487 -6.44 20.74 4.04
CA PHE A 487 -6.97 21.52 2.92
C PHE A 487 -8.15 22.44 3.31
N GLY A 488 -8.84 22.11 4.40
CA GLY A 488 -9.93 22.94 4.94
C GLY A 488 -11.33 22.39 4.60
N PRO A 489 -12.38 23.06 5.11
CA PRO A 489 -13.75 22.53 5.06
C PRO A 489 -14.37 22.56 3.66
N SER A 490 -13.90 23.40 2.73
CA SER A 490 -14.38 23.42 1.34
C SER A 490 -14.04 22.10 0.62
N VAL A 491 -12.89 21.51 0.95
CA VAL A 491 -12.38 20.26 0.33
C VAL A 491 -12.78 19.04 1.15
N ASN A 492 -12.60 19.12 2.47
CA ASN A 492 -12.90 18.02 3.37
C ASN A 492 -14.35 18.04 3.86
N ASN A 493 -15.30 18.03 2.95
CA ASN A 493 -16.71 17.95 3.27
C ASN A 493 -17.36 16.66 2.75
N PRO A 494 -18.49 16.21 3.30
CA PRO A 494 -19.11 14.95 2.91
C PRO A 494 -19.49 14.87 1.43
N LYS A 495 -19.89 15.99 0.81
CA LYS A 495 -20.27 16.01 -0.62
C LYS A 495 -19.07 15.78 -1.52
N ALA A 496 -17.97 16.52 -1.32
CA ALA A 496 -16.74 16.34 -2.08
C ALA A 496 -16.20 14.93 -1.91
N ARG A 497 -16.14 14.42 -0.67
CA ARG A 497 -15.68 13.05 -0.38
C ARG A 497 -16.55 12.01 -1.09
N PHE A 498 -17.86 12.11 -0.98
CA PHE A 498 -18.80 11.20 -1.66
C PHE A 498 -18.66 11.26 -3.18
N ALA A 499 -18.53 12.47 -3.74
CA ALA A 499 -18.35 12.65 -5.17
C ALA A 499 -17.05 11.98 -5.68
N LEU A 500 -15.94 12.19 -4.96
CA LEU A 500 -14.63 11.60 -5.33
C LEU A 500 -14.62 10.08 -5.24
N THR A 501 -15.14 9.51 -4.14
CA THR A 501 -15.16 8.05 -3.96
C THR A 501 -16.24 7.38 -4.79
N GLY A 502 -17.43 7.99 -4.89
CA GLY A 502 -18.54 7.45 -5.66
C GLY A 502 -18.27 7.37 -7.18
N ARG A 503 -17.36 8.22 -7.68
CA ARG A 503 -16.95 8.24 -9.09
C ARG A 503 -15.56 7.64 -9.34
N SER A 504 -15.03 6.93 -8.37
CA SER A 504 -13.72 6.24 -8.47
C SER A 504 -12.51 7.15 -8.76
N PHE A 505 -12.60 8.46 -8.49
CA PHE A 505 -11.44 9.36 -8.55
C PHE A 505 -10.45 9.06 -7.41
N VAL A 506 -10.98 8.64 -6.27
CA VAL A 506 -10.21 8.18 -5.11
C VAL A 506 -10.75 6.80 -4.70
N THR A 507 -9.85 5.85 -4.54
CA THR A 507 -10.17 4.45 -4.20
C THR A 507 -9.41 3.99 -2.97
N GLY A 508 -9.90 2.98 -2.26
CA GLY A 508 -9.16 2.27 -1.22
C GLY A 508 -8.93 3.07 0.06
N GLY A 509 -9.98 3.66 0.66
CA GLY A 509 -9.90 4.31 1.98
C GLY A 509 -9.98 3.33 3.15
N GLY A 510 -9.57 3.78 4.34
CA GLY A 510 -9.62 3.03 5.60
C GLY A 510 -8.32 3.17 6.40
N GLY A 511 -8.35 2.78 7.69
CA GLY A 511 -7.14 2.82 8.54
C GLY A 511 -6.55 4.22 8.74
N GLY A 512 -7.36 5.28 8.75
CA GLY A 512 -6.89 6.67 8.85
C GLY A 512 -6.46 7.29 7.52
N MET A 513 -6.74 6.60 6.39
CA MET A 513 -6.47 7.10 5.03
C MET A 513 -7.78 7.39 4.30
N PHE A 514 -7.83 8.50 3.60
CA PHE A 514 -8.96 8.85 2.73
C PHE A 514 -9.02 7.93 1.50
N GLY A 515 -7.88 7.62 0.92
CA GLY A 515 -7.76 6.76 -0.26
C GLY A 515 -6.60 7.16 -1.16
N VAL A 516 -6.57 6.61 -2.36
CA VAL A 516 -5.53 6.86 -3.38
C VAL A 516 -6.17 7.43 -4.63
N MET A 517 -5.62 8.51 -5.16
CA MET A 517 -5.94 8.98 -6.51
C MET A 517 -4.97 8.33 -7.50
N HIS A 518 -5.50 7.64 -8.51
CA HIS A 518 -4.65 6.98 -9.50
C HIS A 518 -3.88 8.01 -10.34
N ARG A 519 -2.62 7.68 -10.69
CA ARG A 519 -1.73 8.60 -11.42
C ARG A 519 -2.35 9.15 -12.71
N VAL A 520 -2.98 8.30 -13.53
CA VAL A 520 -3.60 8.73 -14.80
C VAL A 520 -4.71 9.73 -14.56
N ILE A 521 -5.51 9.57 -13.51
CA ILE A 521 -6.56 10.52 -13.11
C ILE A 521 -5.92 11.83 -12.67
N ALA A 522 -4.89 11.77 -11.85
CA ALA A 522 -4.18 12.96 -11.38
C ALA A 522 -3.52 13.72 -12.55
N ASP A 523 -2.86 13.02 -13.49
CA ASP A 523 -2.24 13.61 -14.68
C ASP A 523 -3.30 14.28 -15.56
N PHE A 524 -4.45 13.63 -15.81
CA PHE A 524 -5.57 14.22 -16.52
C PHE A 524 -6.06 15.50 -15.86
N ILE A 525 -6.34 15.49 -14.55
CA ILE A 525 -6.86 16.64 -13.83
C ILE A 525 -5.90 17.81 -13.89
N ARG A 526 -4.60 17.59 -13.73
CA ARG A 526 -3.57 18.63 -13.83
C ARG A 526 -3.51 19.25 -15.23
N THR A 527 -3.67 18.44 -16.25
CA THR A 527 -3.57 18.89 -17.66
C THR A 527 -4.86 19.54 -18.16
N ALA A 528 -6.03 18.96 -17.82
CA ALA A 528 -7.33 19.36 -18.38
C ALA A 528 -8.05 20.44 -17.56
N ALA A 529 -7.70 20.64 -16.30
CA ALA A 529 -8.45 21.55 -15.42
C ALA A 529 -8.22 23.06 -15.70
N GLY A 530 -7.30 23.45 -16.58
CA GLY A 530 -7.14 24.81 -17.16
C GLY A 530 -7.07 25.99 -16.19
N GLN A 531 -7.02 25.72 -14.88
CA GLN A 531 -6.96 26.70 -13.81
C GLN A 531 -5.56 26.72 -13.18
N ASP A 532 -5.29 27.73 -12.39
CA ASP A 532 -3.99 28.01 -11.81
C ASP A 532 -3.37 26.79 -11.08
N GLU A 533 -2.65 25.95 -11.84
CA GLU A 533 -1.95 24.76 -11.31
C GLU A 533 -0.99 25.15 -10.19
N THR A 534 -0.42 26.36 -10.28
CA THR A 534 0.49 26.89 -9.26
C THR A 534 -0.22 27.09 -7.91
N ALA A 535 -1.43 27.66 -7.92
CA ALA A 535 -2.21 27.86 -6.69
C ALA A 535 -2.59 26.52 -6.01
N ASP A 536 -3.02 25.54 -6.82
CA ASP A 536 -3.34 24.19 -6.34
C ASP A 536 -2.11 23.48 -5.78
N PHE A 537 -0.96 23.60 -6.45
CA PHE A 537 0.32 23.06 -5.98
C PHE A 537 0.76 23.69 -4.66
N LEU A 538 0.69 25.01 -4.55
CA LEU A 538 1.01 25.75 -3.32
C LEU A 538 0.08 25.34 -2.16
N ALA A 539 -1.20 25.12 -2.43
CA ALA A 539 -2.16 24.63 -1.45
C ALA A 539 -1.82 23.23 -0.96
N ALA A 540 -1.41 22.32 -1.86
CA ALA A 540 -0.96 20.98 -1.50
C ALA A 540 0.30 21.01 -0.63
N CYS A 541 1.29 21.83 -0.98
CA CYS A 541 2.50 22.03 -0.17
C CYS A 541 2.15 22.54 1.25
N ARG A 542 1.23 23.52 1.35
CA ARG A 542 0.76 24.05 2.64
C ARG A 542 0.03 22.97 3.46
N ALA A 543 -0.83 22.15 2.83
CA ALA A 543 -1.57 21.10 3.52
C ALA A 543 -0.63 20.05 4.11
N VAL A 544 0.31 19.52 3.32
CA VAL A 544 1.29 18.55 3.82
C VAL A 544 2.16 19.15 4.92
N ARG A 545 2.65 20.39 4.74
CA ARG A 545 3.44 21.09 5.76
C ARG A 545 2.68 21.30 7.07
N LYS A 546 1.37 21.54 7.02
CA LYS A 546 0.54 21.75 8.23
C LYS A 546 0.44 20.48 9.08
N VAL A 547 0.49 19.31 8.44
CA VAL A 547 0.48 18.02 9.12
C VAL A 547 1.87 17.60 9.60
N MET A 548 2.91 17.86 8.79
CA MET A 548 4.29 17.55 9.13
C MET A 548 4.96 18.72 9.86
N ASP A 549 5.17 18.58 11.15
CA ASP A 549 5.93 19.51 11.98
C ASP A 549 7.14 18.83 12.62
N LEU A 550 8.00 19.62 13.25
CA LEU A 550 9.25 19.15 13.84
C LEU A 550 9.01 18.11 14.95
N GLU A 551 8.06 18.39 15.83
CA GLU A 551 7.74 17.53 16.98
C GLU A 551 7.24 16.16 16.50
N ARG A 552 6.28 16.12 15.59
CA ARG A 552 5.74 14.88 15.04
C ARG A 552 6.77 14.08 14.25
N CYS A 553 7.64 14.76 13.49
CA CYS A 553 8.71 14.09 12.75
C CYS A 553 9.73 13.43 13.68
N GLN A 554 9.98 14.00 14.86
CA GLN A 554 10.93 13.47 15.84
C GLN A 554 10.32 12.46 16.82
N ASN A 555 9.01 12.42 16.95
CA ASN A 555 8.31 11.56 17.91
C ASN A 555 7.85 10.25 17.26
N PRO A 556 8.40 9.08 17.68
CA PRO A 556 8.05 7.77 17.12
C PRO A 556 6.55 7.44 17.12
N LYS A 557 5.78 7.97 18.08
CA LYS A 557 4.33 7.77 18.15
C LYS A 557 3.60 8.26 16.89
N HIS A 558 4.13 9.29 16.23
CA HIS A 558 3.53 9.88 15.03
C HIS A 558 4.11 9.34 13.71
N TRP A 559 5.16 8.51 13.75
CA TRP A 559 5.82 8.01 12.54
C TRP A 559 4.93 7.27 11.54
N PRO A 560 3.92 6.48 11.93
CA PRO A 560 3.02 5.87 10.94
C PRO A 560 2.33 6.93 10.05
N LEU A 561 1.82 7.99 10.64
CA LEU A 561 1.23 9.11 9.91
C LEU A 561 2.30 9.90 9.13
N MET A 562 3.45 10.19 9.76
CA MET A 562 4.52 10.94 9.12
C MET A 562 5.11 10.20 7.92
N ASN A 563 5.22 8.87 7.96
CA ASN A 563 5.66 8.07 6.83
C ASN A 563 4.67 8.13 5.65
N ALA A 564 3.38 8.11 5.92
CA ALA A 564 2.38 8.32 4.88
C ALA A 564 2.49 9.73 4.26
N CYS A 565 2.69 10.76 5.07
CA CYS A 565 2.89 12.14 4.60
C CYS A 565 4.21 12.33 3.85
N ARG A 566 5.27 11.59 4.21
CA ARG A 566 6.60 11.68 3.58
C ARG A 566 6.54 11.44 2.08
N THR A 567 5.81 10.42 1.64
CA THR A 567 5.65 10.11 0.21
C THR A 567 5.10 11.31 -0.56
N HIS A 568 4.10 12.00 0.00
CA HIS A 568 3.55 13.22 -0.61
C HIS A 568 4.52 14.39 -0.53
N ALA A 569 5.28 14.51 0.56
CA ALA A 569 6.25 15.58 0.76
C ALA A 569 7.43 15.49 -0.22
N GLU A 570 7.97 14.29 -0.42
CA GLU A 570 9.04 14.03 -1.40
C GLU A 570 8.56 14.24 -2.83
N TRP A 571 7.37 13.76 -3.17
CA TRP A 571 6.74 13.99 -4.46
C TRP A 571 6.54 15.48 -4.79
N LEU A 572 6.01 16.26 -3.85
CA LEU A 572 5.83 17.70 -4.01
C LEU A 572 7.17 18.41 -4.16
N PHE A 573 8.18 17.98 -3.42
CA PHE A 573 9.53 18.53 -3.54
C PHE A 573 10.12 18.28 -4.93
N GLU A 574 10.11 17.05 -5.42
CA GLU A 574 10.62 16.69 -6.75
C GLU A 574 9.90 17.44 -7.88
N ARG A 575 8.57 17.50 -7.81
CA ARG A 575 7.78 18.27 -8.79
C ARG A 575 8.08 19.76 -8.74
N GLY A 576 8.17 20.32 -7.52
CA GLY A 576 8.48 21.72 -7.37
C GLY A 576 9.85 22.10 -7.94
N LEU A 577 10.84 21.21 -7.89
CA LEU A 577 12.14 21.43 -8.52
C LEU A 577 12.06 21.50 -10.05
N THR A 578 11.17 20.72 -10.66
CA THR A 578 11.00 20.69 -12.13
C THR A 578 10.14 21.85 -12.62
N GLN A 579 9.10 22.25 -11.85
CA GLN A 579 8.16 23.32 -12.23
C GLN A 579 8.67 24.74 -11.93
N ALA A 580 9.55 24.89 -10.93
CA ALA A 580 10.03 26.18 -10.41
C ALA A 580 11.10 26.87 -11.30
N ALA A 581 11.10 26.66 -12.62
CA ALA A 581 12.04 27.32 -13.51
C ALA A 581 11.79 28.84 -13.55
N GLY A 582 11.98 29.54 -12.40
CA GLY A 582 11.91 30.99 -12.28
C GLY A 582 10.93 31.53 -11.23
N ASP A 583 10.07 30.73 -10.63
CA ASP A 583 9.14 31.15 -9.58
C ASP A 583 9.66 30.85 -8.17
N THR A 584 10.02 31.91 -7.44
CA THR A 584 10.58 31.87 -6.09
C THR A 584 9.58 31.31 -5.07
N GLU A 585 8.28 31.61 -5.21
CA GLU A 585 7.24 31.17 -4.30
C GLU A 585 7.00 29.68 -4.38
N THR A 586 6.89 29.15 -5.61
CA THR A 586 6.69 27.72 -5.86
C THR A 586 7.89 26.90 -5.34
N ALA A 587 9.13 27.35 -5.63
CA ALA A 587 10.32 26.69 -5.16
C ALA A 587 10.44 26.71 -3.62
N TRP A 588 10.14 27.83 -2.99
CA TRP A 588 10.10 27.94 -1.54
C TRP A 588 9.08 26.98 -0.92
N ALA A 589 7.84 26.99 -1.44
CA ALA A 589 6.76 26.15 -0.95
C ALA A 589 7.09 24.65 -1.07
N ALA A 590 7.72 24.23 -2.18
CA ALA A 590 8.11 22.85 -2.41
C ALA A 590 9.24 22.38 -1.49
N THR A 591 10.20 23.26 -1.15
CA THR A 591 11.33 22.88 -0.29
C THR A 591 10.95 22.66 1.18
N ALA A 592 9.82 23.18 1.63
CA ALA A 592 9.39 22.99 3.01
C ALA A 592 8.96 21.54 3.32
N PRO A 593 8.07 20.90 2.54
CA PRO A 593 7.76 19.47 2.69
C PRO A 593 9.02 18.59 2.60
N GLY A 594 9.91 18.84 1.62
CA GLY A 594 11.17 18.12 1.47
C GLY A 594 12.08 18.22 2.71
N SER A 595 12.11 19.39 3.35
CA SER A 595 12.88 19.58 4.59
C SER A 595 12.34 18.71 5.73
N PHE A 596 11.01 18.63 5.91
CA PHE A 596 10.41 17.77 6.93
C PHE A 596 10.56 16.28 6.62
N ALA A 597 10.50 15.88 5.36
CA ALA A 597 10.80 14.52 4.94
C ALA A 597 12.25 14.13 5.30
N ALA A 598 13.20 15.03 5.08
CA ALA A 598 14.61 14.81 5.46
C ALA A 598 14.80 14.72 6.99
N ILE A 599 14.11 15.55 7.78
CA ILE A 599 14.13 15.49 9.24
C ILE A 599 13.58 14.16 9.74
N LEU A 600 12.46 13.69 9.18
CA LEU A 600 11.86 12.41 9.51
C LEU A 600 12.82 11.25 9.21
N ARG A 601 13.44 11.22 8.01
CA ARG A 601 14.45 10.22 7.65
C ARG A 601 15.61 10.21 8.65
N SER A 602 16.11 11.40 9.03
CA SER A 602 17.17 11.53 10.02
C SER A 602 16.77 10.98 11.39
N ALA A 603 15.56 11.29 11.86
CA ALA A 603 15.02 10.79 13.12
C ALA A 603 14.86 9.26 13.12
N GLN A 604 14.48 8.67 11.99
CA GLN A 604 14.36 7.23 11.79
C GLN A 604 15.70 6.52 11.55
N GLY A 605 16.82 7.24 11.56
CA GLY A 605 18.16 6.69 11.38
C GLY A 605 18.59 6.50 9.91
N ASP A 606 17.76 6.86 8.92
CA ASP A 606 18.15 6.90 7.50
C ASP A 606 18.99 8.16 7.22
N ARG A 607 20.24 8.11 7.68
CA ARG A 607 21.20 9.24 7.56
C ARG A 607 21.58 9.52 6.11
N ALA A 608 21.66 8.48 5.27
CA ALA A 608 22.06 8.62 3.88
C ALA A 608 20.95 9.28 3.05
N GLY A 609 19.70 8.82 3.22
CA GLY A 609 18.52 9.41 2.57
C GLY A 609 18.26 10.84 3.05
N ALA A 610 18.42 11.10 4.36
CA ALA A 610 18.31 12.45 4.93
C ALA A 610 19.34 13.40 4.32
N ARG A 611 20.62 12.98 4.24
CA ARG A 611 21.71 13.76 3.66
C ARG A 611 21.42 14.15 2.20
N ARG A 612 21.08 13.16 1.36
CA ARG A 612 20.77 13.42 -0.06
C ARG A 612 19.65 14.44 -0.23
N LEU A 613 18.57 14.25 0.51
CA LEU A 613 17.41 15.14 0.43
C LEU A 613 17.75 16.55 0.95
N GLN A 614 18.53 16.65 2.02
CA GLN A 614 19.02 17.94 2.56
C GLN A 614 19.97 18.67 1.60
N GLU A 615 20.85 17.94 0.91
CA GLU A 615 21.73 18.50 -0.13
C GLU A 615 20.89 19.07 -1.29
N GLN A 616 19.89 18.34 -1.75
CA GLN A 616 18.96 18.79 -2.80
C GLN A 616 18.13 20.00 -2.36
N VAL A 617 17.61 20.00 -1.13
CA VAL A 617 16.89 21.14 -0.56
C VAL A 617 17.77 22.37 -0.45
N LEU A 618 19.00 22.21 0.01
CA LEU A 618 19.96 23.30 0.12
C LEU A 618 20.31 23.90 -1.24
N GLU A 619 20.59 23.05 -2.23
CA GLU A 619 20.88 23.46 -3.60
C GLU A 619 19.71 24.24 -4.22
N ALA A 620 18.49 23.71 -4.06
CA ALA A 620 17.28 24.38 -4.53
C ALA A 620 17.11 25.77 -3.88
N ARG A 621 17.29 25.86 -2.56
CA ARG A 621 17.15 27.13 -1.83
C ARG A 621 18.26 28.13 -2.19
N ARG A 622 19.49 27.69 -2.38
CA ARG A 622 20.58 28.54 -2.85
C ARG A 622 20.28 29.17 -4.20
N ARG A 623 19.80 28.33 -5.13
CA ARG A 623 19.49 28.78 -6.51
C ARG A 623 18.34 29.79 -6.54
N VAL A 624 17.32 29.60 -5.71
CA VAL A 624 16.06 30.37 -5.80
C VAL A 624 16.03 31.53 -4.80
N LEU A 625 16.49 31.34 -3.59
CA LEU A 625 16.43 32.33 -2.49
C LEU A 625 17.74 33.07 -2.28
N GLY A 626 18.84 32.52 -2.78
CA GLY A 626 20.19 33.02 -2.50
C GLY A 626 20.78 32.47 -1.19
N GLU A 627 22.08 32.68 -1.03
CA GLU A 627 22.87 32.12 0.10
C GLU A 627 22.51 32.75 1.44
N GLU A 628 22.11 34.01 1.46
CA GLU A 628 21.82 34.76 2.68
C GLU A 628 20.37 34.69 3.15
N HIS A 629 19.49 34.01 2.37
CA HIS A 629 18.10 33.88 2.79
C HIS A 629 17.99 32.96 4.00
N LEU A 630 17.14 33.33 4.98
CA LEU A 630 16.97 32.58 6.24
C LEU A 630 16.66 31.09 6.00
N GLY A 631 15.81 30.78 5.00
CA GLY A 631 15.49 29.42 4.62
C GLY A 631 16.70 28.62 4.13
N THR A 632 17.64 29.24 3.42
CA THR A 632 18.90 28.64 2.98
C THR A 632 19.80 28.35 4.18
N LEU A 633 19.92 29.31 5.09
CA LEU A 633 20.73 29.15 6.31
C LEU A 633 20.17 28.03 7.22
N TRP A 634 18.86 27.87 7.29
CA TRP A 634 18.22 26.75 7.98
C TRP A 634 18.55 25.40 7.30
N ALA A 635 18.52 25.33 5.97
CA ALA A 635 18.89 24.12 5.25
C ALA A 635 20.38 23.78 5.46
N MET A 636 21.27 24.79 5.46
CA MET A 636 22.69 24.63 5.77
C MET A 636 22.89 24.05 7.17
N ASN A 637 22.17 24.56 8.17
CA ASN A 637 22.28 24.10 9.54
C ASN A 637 21.80 22.63 9.70
N ASN A 638 20.70 22.27 9.05
CA ASN A 638 20.17 20.89 9.10
C ASN A 638 21.12 19.89 8.41
N LEU A 639 21.65 20.24 7.24
CA LEU A 639 22.65 19.42 6.55
C LEU A 639 23.95 19.31 7.37
N ALA A 640 24.40 20.43 7.95
CA ALA A 640 25.59 20.46 8.78
C ALA A 640 25.46 19.51 9.98
N GLU A 641 24.33 19.48 10.65
CA GLU A 641 24.07 18.58 11.77
C GLU A 641 24.07 17.09 11.31
N THR A 642 23.50 16.80 10.15
CA THR A 642 23.52 15.42 9.60
C THR A 642 24.95 15.00 9.26
N LEU A 643 25.73 15.86 8.60
CA LEU A 643 27.15 15.61 8.28
C LEU A 643 27.97 15.41 9.55
N ARG A 644 27.76 16.25 10.56
CA ARG A 644 28.41 16.13 11.85
C ARG A 644 28.18 14.78 12.51
N ARG A 645 26.93 14.32 12.53
CA ARG A 645 26.55 12.98 13.07
C ARG A 645 27.18 11.83 12.29
N GLN A 646 27.52 12.05 11.03
CA GLN A 646 28.26 11.11 10.19
C GLN A 646 29.78 11.20 10.34
N GLY A 647 30.28 12.17 11.13
CA GLY A 647 31.73 12.45 11.28
C GLY A 647 32.35 13.14 10.07
N ASP A 648 31.56 13.71 9.18
CA ASP A 648 32.04 14.44 7.99
C ASP A 648 32.47 15.85 8.38
N PRO A 649 33.77 16.22 8.19
CA PRO A 649 34.29 17.55 8.57
C PRO A 649 33.66 18.70 7.76
N ALA A 650 33.01 18.41 6.63
CA ALA A 650 32.25 19.41 5.87
C ALA A 650 31.10 20.00 6.71
N GLY A 651 30.51 19.22 7.63
CA GLY A 651 29.45 19.66 8.52
C GLY A 651 29.86 20.85 9.39
N VAL A 652 31.10 20.82 9.96
CA VAL A 652 31.63 21.89 10.80
C VAL A 652 31.76 23.20 10.01
N ARG A 653 32.35 23.12 8.82
CA ARG A 653 32.52 24.29 7.95
C ARG A 653 31.19 24.92 7.53
N LEU A 654 30.25 24.07 7.18
CA LEU A 654 28.92 24.52 6.78
C LEU A 654 28.15 25.19 7.93
N MET A 655 28.32 24.67 9.16
CA MET A 655 27.75 25.22 10.39
C MET A 655 28.31 26.59 10.73
N GLU A 656 29.64 26.74 10.65
CA GLU A 656 30.32 28.01 10.87
C GLU A 656 29.88 29.08 9.85
N GLN A 657 29.77 28.72 8.58
CA GLN A 657 29.26 29.61 7.52
C GLN A 657 27.83 30.06 7.81
N ALA A 658 26.95 29.12 8.16
CA ALA A 658 25.55 29.42 8.49
C ALA A 658 25.46 30.35 9.71
N LEU A 659 26.24 30.08 10.78
CA LEU A 659 26.27 30.88 11.97
C LEU A 659 26.79 32.32 11.69
N ALA A 660 27.88 32.45 10.93
CA ALA A 660 28.43 33.77 10.56
C ALA A 660 27.40 34.61 9.80
N ALA A 661 26.69 34.02 8.86
CA ALA A 661 25.61 34.67 8.10
C ALA A 661 24.40 35.02 9.00
N MET A 662 23.99 34.12 9.88
CA MET A 662 22.86 34.38 10.82
C MET A 662 23.19 35.50 11.78
N ARG A 663 24.42 35.56 12.32
CA ARG A 663 24.88 36.68 13.18
C ARG A 663 24.79 38.03 12.47
N ARG A 664 25.23 38.05 11.22
CA ARG A 664 25.22 39.29 10.41
C ARG A 664 23.81 39.76 10.08
N LEU A 665 22.90 38.84 9.75
CA LEU A 665 21.57 39.18 9.26
C LEU A 665 20.53 39.38 10.39
N LEU A 666 20.60 38.58 11.44
CA LEU A 666 19.60 38.48 12.47
C LEU A 666 20.08 39.00 13.83
N GLY A 667 21.40 39.15 13.98
CA GLY A 667 22.01 39.46 15.26
C GLY A 667 22.22 38.23 16.15
N GLU A 668 22.98 38.43 17.24
CA GLU A 668 23.35 37.35 18.17
C GLU A 668 22.22 36.86 19.06
N GLU A 669 21.17 37.66 19.25
CA GLU A 669 20.05 37.34 20.15
C GLU A 669 18.88 36.63 19.45
N HIS A 670 18.93 36.51 18.13
CA HIS A 670 17.86 35.88 17.38
C HIS A 670 17.80 34.36 17.65
N PRO A 671 16.63 33.75 17.87
CA PRO A 671 16.52 32.33 18.19
C PRO A 671 17.23 31.40 17.22
N ALA A 672 17.18 31.70 15.92
CA ALA A 672 17.88 30.90 14.89
C ALA A 672 19.40 30.97 15.07
N THR A 673 19.97 32.15 15.41
CA THR A 673 21.40 32.32 15.66
C THR A 673 21.81 31.56 16.92
N LEU A 674 20.98 31.62 17.97
CA LEU A 674 21.24 30.88 19.21
C LEU A 674 21.21 29.35 19.01
N MET A 675 20.30 28.84 18.17
CA MET A 675 20.30 27.43 17.80
C MET A 675 21.56 27.03 16.99
N ALA A 676 21.98 27.86 16.04
CA ALA A 676 23.21 27.61 15.29
C ALA A 676 24.43 27.64 16.21
N MET A 677 24.52 28.57 17.16
CA MET A 677 25.55 28.62 18.19
C MET A 677 25.59 27.36 19.05
N HIS A 678 24.44 26.87 19.48
CA HIS A 678 24.31 25.60 20.21
C HIS A 678 24.89 24.42 19.40
N ASN A 679 24.58 24.31 18.11
CA ASN A 679 25.08 23.25 17.26
C ASN A 679 26.61 23.32 17.09
N VAL A 680 27.19 24.54 17.01
CA VAL A 680 28.64 24.75 17.02
C VAL A 680 29.23 24.29 18.35
N ALA A 681 28.62 24.65 19.50
CA ALA A 681 29.07 24.20 20.81
C ALA A 681 29.08 22.66 20.91
N ALA A 682 28.02 22.01 20.50
CA ALA A 682 27.92 20.53 20.45
C ALA A 682 29.06 19.91 19.62
N THR A 683 29.43 20.57 18.53
CA THR A 683 30.56 20.14 17.67
C THR A 683 31.91 20.25 18.38
N LEU A 684 32.18 21.39 19.03
CA LEU A 684 33.42 21.59 19.80
C LEU A 684 33.58 20.56 20.92
N LEU A 685 32.47 20.26 21.61
CA LEU A 685 32.43 19.22 22.63
C LEU A 685 32.83 17.85 22.09
N GLN A 686 32.33 17.47 20.93
CA GLN A 686 32.68 16.20 20.27
C GLN A 686 34.15 16.15 19.82
N GLN A 687 34.72 17.30 19.46
CA GLN A 687 36.14 17.46 19.13
C GLN A 687 37.06 17.48 20.36
N GLY A 688 36.49 17.49 21.56
CA GLY A 688 37.23 17.52 22.82
C GLY A 688 37.52 18.93 23.33
N ASP A 689 37.13 20.00 22.62
CA ASP A 689 37.19 21.36 23.13
C ASP A 689 36.02 21.65 24.09
N LEU A 690 36.12 21.04 25.27
CA LEU A 690 35.13 21.21 26.33
C LEU A 690 35.02 22.65 26.85
N ALA A 691 36.12 23.42 26.82
CA ALA A 691 36.13 24.81 27.28
C ALA A 691 35.45 25.75 26.27
N GLY A 692 35.73 25.56 24.98
CA GLY A 692 35.08 26.31 23.89
C GLY A 692 33.59 26.06 23.84
N GLY A 693 33.17 24.77 23.91
CA GLY A 693 31.77 24.36 23.89
C GLY A 693 31.02 24.98 25.08
N ARG A 694 31.53 24.81 26.31
CA ARG A 694 30.93 25.41 27.53
C ARG A 694 30.71 26.90 27.40
N ARG A 695 31.71 27.64 26.97
CA ARG A 695 31.65 29.12 26.84
C ARG A 695 30.49 29.53 25.93
N ILE A 696 30.32 28.82 24.79
CA ILE A 696 29.22 29.13 23.87
C ILE A 696 27.87 28.75 24.49
N GLU A 697 27.78 27.62 25.16
CA GLU A 697 26.52 27.19 25.81
C GLU A 697 26.11 28.14 26.94
N GLU A 698 27.07 28.63 27.77
CA GLU A 698 26.80 29.63 28.80
C GLU A 698 26.32 30.97 28.19
N GLN A 699 26.92 31.38 27.05
CA GLN A 699 26.49 32.59 26.33
C GLN A 699 25.05 32.41 25.78
N VAL A 700 24.77 31.28 25.14
CA VAL A 700 23.42 30.93 24.62
C VAL A 700 22.41 30.91 25.73
N LEU A 701 22.68 30.24 26.84
CA LEU A 701 21.80 30.17 27.99
C LEU A 701 21.52 31.55 28.60
N GLY A 702 22.56 32.36 28.80
CA GLY A 702 22.44 33.72 29.34
C GLY A 702 21.51 34.58 28.44
N THR A 703 21.67 34.47 27.14
CA THR A 703 20.85 35.20 26.17
C THR A 703 19.41 34.67 26.14
N MET A 704 19.21 33.35 26.12
CA MET A 704 17.87 32.74 26.11
C MET A 704 17.07 33.09 27.39
N ARG A 705 17.71 33.05 28.54
CA ARG A 705 17.10 33.50 29.80
C ARG A 705 16.57 34.93 29.72
N ARG A 706 17.35 35.83 29.15
CA ARG A 706 17.00 37.25 29.04
C ARG A 706 15.92 37.50 27.99
N VAL A 707 15.95 36.79 26.86
CA VAL A 707 15.06 37.05 25.72
C VAL A 707 13.74 36.25 25.82
N LEU A 708 13.83 35.01 26.26
CA LEU A 708 12.68 34.07 26.25
C LEU A 708 12.15 33.79 27.66
N GLY A 709 12.96 34.07 28.71
CA GLY A 709 12.62 33.71 30.10
C GLY A 709 13.12 32.31 30.49
N GLU A 710 13.13 32.05 31.82
CA GLU A 710 13.72 30.83 32.39
C GLU A 710 12.93 29.55 32.08
N GLU A 711 11.62 29.67 31.97
CA GLU A 711 10.72 28.49 31.75
C GLU A 711 10.45 28.19 30.27
N HIS A 712 10.99 28.98 29.35
CA HIS A 712 10.78 28.73 27.93
C HIS A 712 11.41 27.41 27.50
N PRO A 713 10.75 26.55 26.67
CA PRO A 713 11.26 25.24 26.24
C PRO A 713 12.68 25.26 25.72
N ASN A 714 13.05 26.26 24.91
CA ASN A 714 14.41 26.41 24.39
C ASN A 714 15.43 26.76 25.48
N THR A 715 15.06 27.55 26.49
CA THR A 715 15.92 27.86 27.64
C THR A 715 16.16 26.61 28.47
N LEU A 716 15.12 25.82 28.74
CA LEU A 716 15.23 24.56 29.46
C LEU A 716 16.09 23.54 28.70
N MET A 717 16.01 23.51 27.38
CA MET A 717 16.87 22.68 26.53
C MET A 717 18.33 23.13 26.65
N ALA A 718 18.62 24.41 26.54
CA ALA A 718 19.98 24.95 26.70
C ALA A 718 20.57 24.67 28.09
N MET A 719 19.75 24.75 29.17
CA MET A 719 20.17 24.36 30.54
C MET A 719 20.54 22.87 30.60
N GLY A 720 19.71 21.98 29.98
CA GLY A 720 19.99 20.55 29.93
C GLY A 720 21.30 20.22 29.20
N ASN A 721 21.57 20.89 28.09
CA ASN A 721 22.77 20.70 27.31
C ASN A 721 24.01 21.17 28.07
N LEU A 722 23.96 22.35 28.69
CA LEU A 722 25.06 22.83 29.56
C LEU A 722 25.31 21.87 30.75
N ALA A 723 24.26 21.28 31.32
CA ALA A 723 24.44 20.26 32.36
C ALA A 723 25.21 19.03 31.87
N VAL A 724 24.95 18.57 30.62
CA VAL A 724 25.74 17.48 30.00
C VAL A 724 27.20 17.86 29.86
N THR A 725 27.49 19.08 29.41
CA THR A 725 28.87 19.61 29.27
C THR A 725 29.57 19.70 30.61
N LEU A 726 28.91 20.22 31.66
CA LEU A 726 29.43 20.26 32.99
C LEU A 726 29.75 18.87 33.55
N LYS A 727 28.90 17.87 33.28
CA LYS A 727 29.19 16.47 33.62
C LYS A 727 30.47 15.93 32.96
N GLN A 728 30.66 16.26 31.70
CA GLN A 728 31.89 15.85 30.98
C GLN A 728 33.13 16.49 31.53
N GLN A 729 33.03 17.71 32.04
CA GLN A 729 34.13 18.44 32.71
C GLN A 729 34.34 18.03 34.19
N GLY A 730 33.46 17.18 34.74
CA GLY A 730 33.52 16.78 36.14
C GLY A 730 32.82 17.73 37.14
N ASP A 731 32.21 18.81 36.68
CA ASP A 731 31.39 19.70 37.54
C ASP A 731 30.00 19.12 37.76
N LEU A 732 29.99 18.02 38.54
CA LEU A 732 28.73 17.29 38.82
C LEU A 732 27.76 18.10 39.69
N ALA A 733 28.28 19.06 40.51
CA ALA A 733 27.42 19.90 41.33
C ALA A 733 26.71 20.99 40.51
N GLY A 734 27.40 21.58 39.53
CA GLY A 734 26.80 22.49 38.54
C GLY A 734 25.76 21.83 37.68
N ALA A 735 26.08 20.64 37.17
CA ALA A 735 25.19 19.85 36.35
C ALA A 735 23.88 19.50 37.11
N ARG A 736 24.00 18.99 38.33
CA ARG A 736 22.85 18.63 39.17
C ARG A 736 21.91 19.82 39.41
N ARG A 737 22.45 21.00 39.72
CA ARG A 737 21.63 22.20 39.94
C ARG A 737 20.79 22.58 38.71
N LEU A 738 21.37 22.52 37.53
CA LEU A 738 20.68 22.82 36.28
C LEU A 738 19.60 21.75 35.98
N GLU A 739 19.93 20.45 36.15
CA GLU A 739 18.98 19.36 35.93
C GLU A 739 17.81 19.40 36.90
N GLU A 740 17.99 19.75 38.17
CA GLU A 740 16.92 19.96 39.14
C GLU A 740 15.98 21.09 38.73
N GLN A 741 16.53 22.23 38.28
CA GLN A 741 15.72 23.34 37.77
C GLN A 741 14.92 22.96 36.53
N VAL A 742 15.55 22.28 35.57
CA VAL A 742 14.89 21.82 34.34
C VAL A 742 13.79 20.80 34.66
N LEU A 743 14.07 19.85 35.56
CA LEU A 743 13.11 18.83 35.93
C LEU A 743 11.87 19.43 36.60
N GLU A 744 12.09 20.37 37.53
CA GLU A 744 10.97 21.05 38.19
C GLU A 744 10.12 21.88 37.22
N ALA A 745 10.74 22.61 36.31
CA ALA A 745 10.03 23.39 35.30
C ALA A 745 9.26 22.51 34.32
N ARG A 746 9.88 21.40 33.85
CA ARG A 746 9.22 20.47 32.93
C ARG A 746 8.07 19.71 33.60
N ARG A 747 8.19 19.30 34.85
CA ARG A 747 7.11 18.71 35.62
C ARG A 747 5.89 19.64 35.73
N ARG A 748 6.13 20.92 35.99
CA ARG A 748 5.06 21.94 36.05
C ARG A 748 4.42 22.21 34.70
N GLY A 749 5.22 22.34 33.64
CA GLY A 749 4.75 22.75 32.31
C GLY A 749 4.26 21.61 31.43
N LEU A 750 4.92 20.45 31.46
CA LEU A 750 4.67 19.31 30.55
C LEU A 750 4.05 18.11 31.27
N GLY A 751 4.18 18.05 32.60
CA GLY A 751 3.75 16.88 33.40
C GLY A 751 4.85 15.84 33.59
N GLU A 752 4.59 14.90 34.52
CA GLU A 752 5.56 13.86 34.88
C GLU A 752 5.80 12.82 33.79
N ASP A 753 4.79 12.55 32.97
CA ASP A 753 4.82 11.50 31.94
C ASP A 753 5.31 12.02 30.57
N HIS A 754 5.66 13.29 30.44
CA HIS A 754 6.13 13.82 29.18
C HIS A 754 7.54 13.28 28.85
N PRO A 755 7.82 12.85 27.59
CA PRO A 755 9.13 12.30 27.20
C PRO A 755 10.33 13.14 27.63
N ASP A 756 10.27 14.47 27.46
CA ASP A 756 11.33 15.37 27.86
C ASP A 756 11.55 15.43 29.39
N THR A 757 10.49 15.28 30.16
CA THR A 757 10.59 15.19 31.63
C THR A 757 11.29 13.90 32.03
N LEU A 758 10.94 12.79 31.36
CA LEU A 758 11.52 11.48 31.62
C LEU A 758 13.00 11.41 31.22
N ILE A 759 13.39 12.06 30.10
CA ILE A 759 14.80 12.20 29.70
C ILE A 759 15.56 13.03 30.73
N THR A 760 14.97 14.10 31.28
CA THR A 760 15.62 14.90 32.34
C THR A 760 15.83 14.09 33.60
N MET A 761 14.84 13.29 34.02
CA MET A 761 14.98 12.37 35.15
C MET A 761 16.12 11.37 34.95
N HIS A 762 16.24 10.80 33.77
CA HIS A 762 17.33 9.91 33.40
C HIS A 762 18.69 10.60 33.46
N ASN A 763 18.81 11.80 32.91
CA ASN A 763 20.06 12.57 32.96
C ASN A 763 20.49 12.93 34.40
N GLN A 764 19.53 13.32 35.23
CA GLN A 764 19.77 13.60 36.64
C GLN A 764 20.18 12.31 37.40
N ALA A 765 19.58 11.18 37.11
CA ALA A 765 19.96 9.90 37.70
C ALA A 765 21.43 9.54 37.37
N ILE A 766 21.90 9.78 36.15
CA ILE A 766 23.31 9.59 35.76
C ILE A 766 24.19 10.53 36.58
N THR A 767 23.79 11.78 36.81
CA THR A 767 24.56 12.74 37.60
C THR A 767 24.67 12.28 39.05
N LEU A 768 23.59 11.85 39.68
CA LEU A 768 23.57 11.28 41.04
C LEU A 768 24.47 10.05 41.14
N TRP A 769 24.40 9.15 40.13
CA TRP A 769 25.26 7.98 40.10
C TRP A 769 26.75 8.35 40.07
N ARG A 770 27.15 9.32 39.24
CA ARG A 770 28.53 9.82 39.19
C ARG A 770 28.95 10.51 40.46
N GLN A 771 28.03 11.08 41.24
CA GLN A 771 28.28 11.69 42.57
C GLN A 771 28.38 10.65 43.68
N GLY A 772 28.05 9.36 43.40
CA GLY A 772 28.07 8.29 44.39
C GLY A 772 26.73 8.09 45.12
N ASP A 773 25.71 8.87 44.81
CA ASP A 773 24.33 8.63 45.34
C ASP A 773 23.64 7.52 44.54
N LEU A 774 24.06 6.29 44.76
CA LEU A 774 23.54 5.10 44.05
C LEU A 774 22.06 4.87 44.37
N ALA A 775 21.59 5.14 45.55
CA ALA A 775 20.21 4.92 45.97
C ALA A 775 19.26 5.95 45.31
N GLY A 776 19.65 7.23 45.29
CA GLY A 776 18.92 8.27 44.60
C GLY A 776 18.86 8.04 43.08
N ALA A 777 20.02 7.71 42.48
CA ALA A 777 20.16 7.44 41.08
C ALA A 777 19.23 6.28 40.61
N ARG A 778 19.30 5.15 41.32
CA ARG A 778 18.52 3.97 41.04
C ARG A 778 17.00 4.24 41.10
N ARG A 779 16.56 4.86 42.18
CA ARG A 779 15.14 5.20 42.37
C ARG A 779 14.62 6.09 41.22
N LEU A 780 15.38 7.12 40.86
CA LEU A 780 14.96 8.03 39.78
C LEU A 780 14.98 7.36 38.40
N MET A 781 15.95 6.47 38.16
CA MET A 781 16.06 5.69 36.93
C MET A 781 14.91 4.69 36.79
N GLU A 782 14.54 3.98 37.87
CA GLU A 782 13.41 3.05 37.92
C GLU A 782 12.09 3.78 37.66
N GLN A 783 11.88 4.96 38.27
CA GLN A 783 10.71 5.79 38.01
C GLN A 783 10.62 6.22 36.53
N ALA A 784 11.72 6.73 35.98
CA ALA A 784 11.79 7.12 34.57
C ALA A 784 11.51 5.93 33.64
N LEU A 785 12.13 4.76 33.90
CA LEU A 785 11.93 3.56 33.10
C LEU A 785 10.47 3.06 33.13
N ALA A 786 9.85 3.02 34.31
CA ALA A 786 8.45 2.61 34.46
C ALA A 786 7.50 3.52 33.66
N ALA A 787 7.71 4.82 33.70
CA ALA A 787 6.95 5.80 32.94
C ALA A 787 7.22 5.71 31.43
N MET A 788 8.49 5.57 31.02
CA MET A 788 8.86 5.42 29.60
C MET A 788 8.26 4.15 28.99
N ARG A 789 8.27 3.03 29.71
CA ARG A 789 7.60 1.78 29.26
C ARG A 789 6.12 1.99 29.00
N ARG A 790 5.45 2.76 29.86
CA ARG A 790 4.02 3.04 29.74
C ARG A 790 3.71 4.01 28.59
N VAL A 791 4.53 5.04 28.38
CA VAL A 791 4.26 6.13 27.43
C VAL A 791 4.84 5.88 26.05
N LEU A 792 6.08 5.36 25.99
CA LEU A 792 6.83 5.17 24.74
C LEU A 792 6.83 3.70 24.28
N GLY A 793 6.60 2.77 25.22
CA GLY A 793 6.70 1.33 24.96
C GLY A 793 8.08 0.75 25.33
N GLU A 794 8.15 -0.58 25.46
CA GLU A 794 9.38 -1.28 25.88
C GLU A 794 10.49 -1.23 24.82
N GLU A 795 10.12 -1.16 23.55
CA GLU A 795 11.06 -1.17 22.42
C GLU A 795 11.54 0.22 22.00
N HIS A 796 11.11 1.28 22.69
CA HIS A 796 11.54 2.64 22.32
C HIS A 796 13.02 2.84 22.64
N PRO A 797 13.83 3.50 21.74
CA PRO A 797 15.27 3.68 21.94
C PRO A 797 15.63 4.29 23.29
N ASP A 798 14.88 5.29 23.73
CA ASP A 798 15.11 5.94 25.00
C ASP A 798 14.79 5.00 26.19
N THR A 799 13.74 4.18 26.09
CA THR A 799 13.40 3.16 27.09
C THR A 799 14.52 2.14 27.21
N LEU A 800 15.03 1.65 26.06
CA LEU A 800 16.14 0.70 26.00
C LEU A 800 17.45 1.31 26.54
N MET A 801 17.69 2.59 26.27
CA MET A 801 18.86 3.31 26.80
C MET A 801 18.80 3.39 28.33
N VAL A 802 17.67 3.80 28.91
CA VAL A 802 17.47 3.89 30.35
C VAL A 802 17.59 2.51 30.99
N MET A 803 17.06 1.47 30.36
CA MET A 803 17.16 0.08 30.85
C MET A 803 18.62 -0.39 30.88
N ARG A 804 19.42 -0.13 29.83
CA ARG A 804 20.86 -0.47 29.81
C ARG A 804 21.63 0.28 30.89
N ASN A 805 21.35 1.55 31.10
CA ASN A 805 22.02 2.34 32.12
C ASN A 805 21.64 1.87 33.53
N LEU A 806 20.38 1.44 33.77
CA LEU A 806 19.98 0.85 35.03
C LEU A 806 20.68 -0.49 35.29
N GLN A 807 20.82 -1.33 34.25
CA GLN A 807 21.58 -2.59 34.34
C GLN A 807 23.06 -2.35 34.66
N ALA A 808 23.68 -1.31 34.05
CA ALA A 808 25.08 -0.94 34.32
C ALA A 808 25.32 -0.42 35.76
N MET A 809 24.27 -0.02 36.48
CA MET A 809 24.33 0.35 37.89
C MET A 809 24.30 -0.87 38.84
N HIS A 810 24.02 -2.07 38.35
CA HIS A 810 24.23 -3.30 39.16
C HIS A 810 25.67 -3.73 39.05
N PRO A 811 26.39 -3.93 40.16
CA PRO A 811 27.70 -4.58 40.12
C PRO A 811 27.49 -5.98 39.50
N PRO A 812 28.43 -6.49 38.67
CA PRO A 812 28.38 -7.88 38.27
C PRO A 812 28.46 -8.72 39.53
N GLU A 813 27.50 -9.68 39.65
CA GLU A 813 27.54 -10.70 40.70
C GLU A 813 28.76 -11.57 40.61
#